data_32e9fe2624fb375adf3359575de61f01
#
_entry.id   32e9fe2624fb375adf3359575de61f01
#
_cell.length_a   1.000
_cell.length_b   1.000
_cell.length_c   1.000
_cell.angle_alpha   90.00
_cell.angle_beta   90.00
_cell.angle_gamma   90.00
#
_symmetry.space_group_name_H-M   'P 1'
#
loop_
_entity.id
_entity.type
_entity.pdbx_description
1 polymer ?
#
loop_
_entity_poly.entity_id
_entity_poly.type
_entity_poly.pdbx_seq_one_letter_code
_entity_poly.pdbx_strand_id
1 'polypeptide(L)'
;MNFIKDKSQALIQRMGMTVIKQITDDLFALNVLNYEELNIICCEKVEQDAARGIIHMILKKGSEACNLFLTSLEKWNYPLFQDLNGQSLFHQMSEEALDDLAQDLKGLYHTPSFLNFYPLGEEIDIIFNLKSTFTEPVLWKKDQHHHRMEQLTLSGLLETLQSPCIIEGESGKGKSTLLQRIAMLWASGKCEALTKFKFVFFLRLSRAQGGLFETLSDQLLNIPDTIRKQTFMAILLKLRQRVLFLLDGYNEFKPQNCPEIEALIKENHRFKNMVIVTTTTECLRHIRQFGALTVEVGDMTEDSAQALIREVLIKELAEGLLLQIKKSRCLRNLMKTPLFVVITCAIQMGESEFHSYTQTMLFCTFYDLLIHKNKPKYRGVAASDFTQSLDLCGDLALGGVFSRRFDFKPEDLSSTNEDVLLTIGLLCKYTAQRFKPKYKFFHQSFQEYTAGRRLSSLLTSCKPEEVTKGNSYLQKMVSISDITSVYSNLLLYTCGSSAEATRIIMKHLAAVHQHGSLLDLSITKRPLWRQESLQNVTNTTEQEILKAININSFAECGINLFHESISRSALSQEFEDFFRGKSLYINSENIPDYLFDFFEHLPNCASALDFIKLDFHREATASQDMATEDTSRIHPEESSETYIPSRAVSLFFNWKQEFKILDVTLQDFDKLNKQDIKYLGKIFSSATSLKLYIKRCAGMAGSFSSVLGTCKNIHSLMVEASPLTIEDEQHITLVTNLKTLSIHDLQTQRLAGGLTDNLGNLKNIMKLILNNIKMNEDDAIKLAEGLTNLKNLSLLRLTHLSDIGKGMDYIVKSLSCEPCDLEEIQLVSCCLSANAVRTLAQNLHNLAKLRILDLSENYLETDGNEALHELVHRLNLLEQLTALMLPWGCDVRVSLTRLLEQLEGAPQLVKLGLKNWRLTDEDIRILGAFFEKKPLKIFQQLDLAGNCVSCDGWLTFMGIFENLKQLVFFDFSTNGFLPDAALVRKLSHVLSKLTSLQEVRLIGWQFDDDDLSIIKGDFKLVAA
;
A
#
# COMPACT_ATOMS: atom_id res chain seq x y z
N MET A 1 -2.39 -29.85 40.03
CA MET A 1 -2.59 -28.91 41.14
C MET A 1 -1.82 -29.29 42.42
N ASN A 2 -1.96 -30.51 42.95
CA ASN A 2 -1.24 -30.93 44.18
C ASN A 2 0.28 -30.84 44.03
N PHE A 3 0.87 -31.28 42.90
CA PHE A 3 2.29 -31.19 42.63
C PHE A 3 2.85 -29.75 42.77
N ILE A 4 2.14 -28.75 42.20
CA ILE A 4 2.55 -27.33 42.29
C ILE A 4 2.44 -26.81 43.71
N LYS A 5 1.42 -27.22 44.48
CA LYS A 5 1.29 -26.85 45.88
C LYS A 5 2.44 -27.41 46.69
N ASP A 6 2.78 -28.69 46.53
CA ASP A 6 3.83 -29.39 47.25
C ASP A 6 5.24 -28.84 46.90
N LYS A 7 5.45 -28.42 45.66
CA LYS A 7 6.74 -27.89 45.16
C LYS A 7 6.81 -26.38 45.10
N SER A 8 5.77 -25.65 45.58
CA SER A 8 5.66 -24.19 45.42
C SER A 8 6.85 -23.43 45.97
N GLN A 9 7.41 -23.82 47.12
CA GLN A 9 8.56 -23.21 47.73
C GLN A 9 9.83 -23.35 46.89
N ALA A 10 10.06 -24.51 46.30
CA ALA A 10 11.21 -24.78 45.40
C ALA A 10 11.07 -24.03 44.08
N LEU A 11 9.86 -23.94 43.51
CA LEU A 11 9.57 -23.19 42.31
C LEU A 11 9.81 -21.66 42.54
N ILE A 12 9.32 -21.13 43.65
CA ILE A 12 9.53 -19.69 43.99
C ILE A 12 11.01 -19.36 44.19
N GLN A 13 11.79 -20.25 44.71
CA GLN A 13 13.22 -20.02 44.96
C GLN A 13 14.11 -20.17 43.73
N ARG A 14 13.70 -20.98 42.75
CA ARG A 14 14.58 -21.42 41.66
C ARG A 14 14.15 -20.98 40.25
N MET A 15 12.99 -20.33 40.07
CA MET A 15 12.60 -19.74 38.80
C MET A 15 13.20 -18.35 38.68
N GLY A 16 14.06 -18.15 37.65
CA GLY A 16 14.60 -16.82 37.34
C GLY A 16 13.60 -15.99 36.52
N MET A 17 13.77 -14.65 36.56
CA MET A 17 12.85 -13.71 35.92
C MET A 17 12.58 -14.00 34.44
N THR A 18 13.61 -14.37 33.69
CA THR A 18 13.48 -14.72 32.25
C THR A 18 12.50 -15.88 32.04
N VAL A 19 12.63 -16.93 32.85
CA VAL A 19 11.75 -18.12 32.77
C VAL A 19 10.31 -17.77 33.18
N ILE A 20 10.16 -16.94 34.23
CA ILE A 20 8.85 -16.47 34.69
C ILE A 20 8.15 -15.69 33.58
N LYS A 21 8.82 -14.74 32.94
CA LYS A 21 8.26 -13.98 31.82
C LYS A 21 7.86 -14.89 30.65
N GLN A 22 8.72 -15.82 30.26
CA GLN A 22 8.43 -16.78 29.19
C GLN A 22 7.21 -17.65 29.50
N ILE A 23 7.08 -18.14 30.74
CA ILE A 23 5.93 -18.92 31.19
C ILE A 23 4.67 -18.03 31.21
N THR A 24 4.80 -16.79 31.68
CA THR A 24 3.70 -15.84 31.74
C THR A 24 3.16 -15.52 30.34
N ASP A 25 4.06 -15.33 29.36
CA ASP A 25 3.70 -15.11 27.95
C ASP A 25 2.99 -16.33 27.35
N ASP A 26 3.50 -17.55 27.61
CA ASP A 26 2.83 -18.78 27.17
C ASP A 26 1.42 -18.91 27.79
N LEU A 27 1.27 -18.66 29.08
CA LEU A 27 -0.02 -18.77 29.76
C LEU A 27 -1.00 -17.69 29.34
N PHE A 28 -0.54 -16.51 29.00
CA PHE A 28 -1.35 -15.46 28.41
C PHE A 28 -1.79 -15.83 26.99
N ALA A 29 -0.87 -16.33 26.15
CA ALA A 29 -1.19 -16.81 24.80
C ALA A 29 -2.24 -17.94 24.81
N LEU A 30 -2.28 -18.74 25.86
CA LEU A 30 -3.25 -19.82 26.06
C LEU A 30 -4.53 -19.36 26.75
N ASN A 31 -4.77 -18.06 26.92
CA ASN A 31 -5.91 -17.48 27.64
C ASN A 31 -6.07 -17.98 29.09
N VAL A 32 -4.98 -18.44 29.70
CA VAL A 32 -4.97 -18.80 31.11
C VAL A 32 -4.85 -17.54 31.98
N LEU A 33 -4.03 -16.59 31.58
CA LEU A 33 -3.90 -15.29 32.20
C LEU A 33 -4.57 -14.21 31.34
N ASN A 34 -5.20 -13.22 31.98
CA ASN A 34 -5.69 -12.03 31.30
C ASN A 34 -4.60 -10.92 31.28
N TYR A 35 -4.88 -9.81 30.57
CA TYR A 35 -3.91 -8.73 30.41
C TYR A 35 -3.51 -8.05 31.74
N GLU A 36 -4.45 -7.92 32.69
CA GLU A 36 -4.17 -7.34 34.00
C GLU A 36 -3.26 -8.26 34.84
N GLU A 37 -3.54 -9.57 34.81
CA GLU A 37 -2.74 -10.58 35.51
C GLU A 37 -1.33 -10.69 34.93
N LEU A 38 -1.18 -10.60 33.61
CA LEU A 38 0.12 -10.52 32.94
C LEU A 38 0.90 -9.30 33.40
N ASN A 39 0.29 -8.12 33.40
CA ASN A 39 0.95 -6.89 33.84
C ASN A 39 1.36 -6.94 35.32
N ILE A 40 0.53 -7.50 36.20
CA ILE A 40 0.88 -7.67 37.61
C ILE A 40 2.16 -8.49 37.77
N ILE A 41 2.30 -9.61 37.04
CA ILE A 41 3.50 -10.44 37.12
C ILE A 41 4.71 -9.74 36.50
N CYS A 42 4.54 -9.09 35.34
CA CYS A 42 5.62 -8.43 34.62
C CYS A 42 6.14 -7.16 35.31
N CYS A 43 5.32 -6.50 36.11
CA CYS A 43 5.73 -5.30 36.89
C CYS A 43 6.52 -5.64 38.15
N GLU A 44 6.50 -6.91 38.60
CA GLU A 44 7.28 -7.34 39.75
C GLU A 44 8.78 -7.30 39.46
N LYS A 45 9.54 -6.59 40.31
CA LYS A 45 10.99 -6.47 40.17
C LYS A 45 11.77 -7.59 40.86
N VAL A 46 11.13 -8.28 41.78
CA VAL A 46 11.74 -9.37 42.58
C VAL A 46 11.28 -10.71 42.01
N GLU A 47 12.22 -11.55 41.56
CA GLU A 47 11.95 -12.86 40.95
C GLU A 47 11.05 -13.74 41.82
N GLN A 48 11.26 -13.77 43.11
CA GLN A 48 10.49 -14.57 44.05
C GLN A 48 9.05 -14.09 44.19
N ASP A 49 8.78 -12.79 44.07
CA ASP A 49 7.45 -12.23 44.17
C ASP A 49 6.69 -12.44 42.85
N ALA A 50 7.34 -12.29 41.72
CA ALA A 50 6.80 -12.68 40.40
C ALA A 50 6.46 -14.17 40.32
N ALA A 51 7.37 -15.04 40.81
CA ALA A 51 7.14 -16.48 40.89
C ALA A 51 5.97 -16.84 41.83
N ARG A 52 5.86 -16.14 42.96
CA ARG A 52 4.74 -16.31 43.91
C ARG A 52 3.42 -15.88 43.28
N GLY A 53 3.43 -14.75 42.54
CA GLY A 53 2.28 -14.21 41.84
C GLY A 53 1.73 -15.19 40.82
N ILE A 54 2.56 -15.70 39.93
CA ILE A 54 2.14 -16.63 38.89
C ILE A 54 1.62 -17.94 39.47
N ILE A 55 2.33 -18.53 40.45
CA ILE A 55 1.89 -19.77 41.10
C ILE A 55 0.55 -19.59 41.80
N HIS A 56 0.31 -18.47 42.46
CA HIS A 56 -0.95 -18.20 43.12
C HIS A 56 -2.10 -18.05 42.13
N MET A 57 -1.87 -17.37 41.02
CA MET A 57 -2.87 -17.18 39.97
C MET A 57 -3.27 -18.50 39.32
N ILE A 58 -2.31 -19.36 38.94
CA ILE A 58 -2.60 -20.64 38.30
C ILE A 58 -3.32 -21.61 39.25
N LEU A 59 -2.94 -21.61 40.53
CA LEU A 59 -3.63 -22.42 41.53
C LEU A 59 -5.08 -22.02 41.74
N LYS A 60 -5.42 -20.72 41.66
CA LYS A 60 -6.79 -20.21 41.66
C LYS A 60 -7.60 -20.61 40.43
N LYS A 61 -6.96 -20.67 39.27
CA LYS A 61 -7.58 -21.00 37.99
C LYS A 61 -7.82 -22.50 37.77
N GLY A 62 -7.31 -23.34 38.66
CA GLY A 62 -7.62 -24.76 38.72
C GLY A 62 -6.57 -25.69 38.09
N SER A 63 -6.95 -26.96 37.93
CA SER A 63 -6.01 -28.00 37.51
C SER A 63 -5.51 -27.86 36.08
N GLU A 64 -6.34 -27.29 35.22
CA GLU A 64 -6.00 -27.05 33.81
C GLU A 64 -4.87 -26.01 33.69
N ALA A 65 -5.02 -24.87 34.34
CA ALA A 65 -3.99 -23.84 34.39
C ALA A 65 -2.68 -24.35 34.99
N CYS A 66 -2.75 -25.18 36.02
CA CYS A 66 -1.59 -25.84 36.64
C CYS A 66 -0.85 -26.76 35.66
N ASN A 67 -1.57 -27.51 34.84
CA ASN A 67 -0.99 -28.40 33.83
C ASN A 67 -0.30 -27.63 32.73
N LEU A 68 -0.88 -26.57 32.21
CA LEU A 68 -0.28 -25.70 31.21
C LEU A 68 0.96 -24.98 31.74
N PHE A 69 0.93 -24.56 33.00
CA PHE A 69 2.12 -24.01 33.67
C PHE A 69 3.26 -25.05 33.73
N LEU A 70 2.97 -26.30 34.06
CA LEU A 70 3.99 -27.36 34.09
C LEU A 70 4.57 -27.65 32.72
N THR A 71 3.74 -27.64 31.68
CA THR A 71 4.22 -27.77 30.29
C THR A 71 5.12 -26.62 29.88
N SER A 72 4.76 -25.38 30.25
CA SER A 72 5.59 -24.23 29.98
C SER A 72 6.90 -24.24 30.80
N LEU A 73 6.85 -24.70 32.05
CA LEU A 73 8.03 -24.90 32.89
C LEU A 73 8.96 -25.97 32.30
N GLU A 74 8.42 -27.11 31.86
CA GLU A 74 9.18 -28.16 31.17
C GLU A 74 9.87 -27.60 29.91
N LYS A 75 9.20 -26.76 29.16
CA LYS A 75 9.68 -26.13 27.93
C LYS A 75 10.83 -25.17 28.17
N TRP A 76 10.69 -24.28 29.16
CA TRP A 76 11.61 -23.16 29.37
C TRP A 76 12.70 -23.42 30.42
N ASN A 77 12.46 -24.35 31.32
CA ASN A 77 13.42 -24.77 32.34
C ASN A 77 13.33 -26.26 32.65
N TYR A 78 13.65 -27.09 31.62
CA TYR A 78 13.63 -28.54 31.72
C TYR A 78 14.45 -29.07 32.90
N PRO A 79 15.68 -28.56 33.22
CA PRO A 79 16.44 -29.05 34.38
C PRO A 79 15.69 -28.87 35.70
N LEU A 80 15.08 -27.70 35.94
CA LEU A 80 14.28 -27.46 37.16
C LEU A 80 13.05 -28.39 37.22
N PHE A 81 12.36 -28.55 36.07
CA PHE A 81 11.20 -29.43 35.97
C PHE A 81 11.57 -30.88 36.34
N GLN A 82 12.68 -31.44 35.84
CA GLN A 82 13.18 -32.75 36.14
C GLN A 82 13.62 -32.90 37.61
N ASP A 83 14.35 -31.95 38.14
CA ASP A 83 14.82 -31.94 39.55
C ASP A 83 13.64 -31.97 40.55
N LEU A 84 12.51 -31.39 40.16
CA LEU A 84 11.30 -31.41 40.96
C LEU A 84 10.49 -32.70 40.80
N ASN A 85 10.97 -33.68 40.02
CA ASN A 85 10.28 -34.93 39.64
C ASN A 85 8.93 -34.61 38.94
N GLY A 86 8.92 -33.64 38.06
CA GLY A 86 7.74 -33.29 37.24
C GLY A 86 7.39 -34.45 36.29
N GLN A 87 6.13 -34.80 36.22
CA GLN A 87 5.62 -35.70 35.17
C GLN A 87 5.20 -34.84 33.98
N SER A 88 5.85 -35.10 32.82
CA SER A 88 5.48 -34.45 31.58
C SER A 88 4.09 -34.87 31.13
N LEU A 89 3.22 -33.91 30.86
CA LEU A 89 1.96 -34.17 30.17
C LEU A 89 2.18 -34.74 28.77
N PHE A 90 3.34 -34.47 28.23
CA PHE A 90 3.77 -34.98 26.93
C PHE A 90 4.24 -36.45 26.96
N HIS A 91 4.67 -36.95 28.11
CA HIS A 91 5.00 -38.39 28.31
C HIS A 91 3.76 -39.27 28.33
N GLN A 92 2.55 -38.71 28.41
CA GLN A 92 1.29 -39.46 28.25
C GLN A 92 0.95 -39.71 26.77
N MET A 93 1.61 -39.06 25.80
CA MET A 93 1.52 -39.40 24.39
C MET A 93 2.89 -39.83 23.89
N SER A 94 3.02 -41.09 23.46
CA SER A 94 4.20 -41.61 22.77
C SER A 94 4.39 -40.87 21.45
N GLU A 95 5.62 -40.82 20.91
CA GLU A 95 5.85 -40.32 19.54
C GLU A 95 5.02 -41.12 18.54
N GLU A 96 4.75 -42.39 18.81
CA GLU A 96 3.88 -43.26 18.02
C GLU A 96 2.45 -42.69 17.93
N ALA A 97 1.88 -42.18 19.02
CA ALA A 97 0.53 -41.56 19.02
C ALA A 97 0.49 -40.22 18.23
N LEU A 98 1.61 -39.47 18.19
CA LEU A 98 1.73 -38.30 17.33
C LEU A 98 1.89 -38.68 15.86
N ASP A 99 2.58 -39.82 15.59
CA ASP A 99 2.69 -40.36 14.23
C ASP A 99 1.36 -40.88 13.72
N ASP A 100 0.61 -41.60 14.58
CA ASP A 100 -0.73 -42.08 14.27
C ASP A 100 -1.67 -40.90 13.95
N LEU A 101 -1.69 -39.85 14.77
CA LEU A 101 -2.48 -38.67 14.50
C LEU A 101 -2.07 -37.95 13.19
N ALA A 102 -0.78 -37.84 12.91
CA ALA A 102 -0.28 -37.29 11.66
C ALA A 102 -0.71 -38.15 10.47
N GLN A 103 -0.73 -39.48 10.65
CA GLN A 103 -1.16 -40.42 9.61
C GLN A 103 -2.68 -40.33 9.37
N ASP A 104 -3.48 -40.23 10.43
CA ASP A 104 -4.91 -40.01 10.32
C ASP A 104 -5.23 -38.70 9.56
N LEU A 105 -4.53 -37.60 9.90
CA LEU A 105 -4.67 -36.32 9.20
C LEU A 105 -4.24 -36.43 7.72
N LYS A 106 -3.19 -37.16 7.42
CA LYS A 106 -2.78 -37.46 6.03
C LYS A 106 -3.84 -38.28 5.31
N GLY A 107 -4.42 -39.28 6.01
CA GLY A 107 -5.53 -40.07 5.49
C GLY A 107 -6.72 -39.21 5.10
N LEU A 108 -7.08 -38.25 5.95
CA LEU A 108 -8.18 -37.28 5.64
C LEU A 108 -7.94 -36.53 4.34
N TYR A 109 -6.71 -36.06 4.10
CA TYR A 109 -6.37 -35.31 2.88
C TYR A 109 -6.27 -36.20 1.62
N HIS A 110 -6.34 -37.52 1.78
CA HIS A 110 -6.44 -38.49 0.69
C HIS A 110 -7.87 -38.98 0.43
N THR A 111 -8.84 -38.59 1.27
CA THR A 111 -10.23 -39.00 1.06
C THR A 111 -10.79 -38.44 -0.24
N PRO A 112 -11.71 -39.15 -0.91
CA PRO A 112 -12.38 -38.62 -2.10
C PRO A 112 -13.09 -37.29 -1.83
N SER A 113 -13.67 -37.10 -0.65
CA SER A 113 -14.36 -35.88 -0.22
C SER A 113 -13.44 -34.66 -0.08
N PHE A 114 -12.15 -34.86 0.17
CA PHE A 114 -11.16 -33.78 0.20
C PHE A 114 -10.54 -33.53 -1.18
N LEU A 115 -10.28 -34.60 -1.95
CA LEU A 115 -9.63 -34.52 -3.25
C LEU A 115 -10.55 -34.08 -4.37
N ASN A 116 -11.83 -34.41 -4.28
CA ASN A 116 -12.83 -34.04 -5.28
C ASN A 116 -13.71 -32.92 -4.74
N PHE A 117 -13.93 -31.94 -5.56
CA PHE A 117 -14.84 -30.85 -5.22
C PHE A 117 -15.64 -30.40 -6.44
N TYR A 118 -16.81 -29.84 -6.18
CA TYR A 118 -17.70 -29.30 -7.20
C TYR A 118 -17.57 -27.77 -7.22
N PRO A 119 -16.80 -27.20 -8.15
CA PRO A 119 -16.53 -25.74 -8.15
C PRO A 119 -17.78 -24.89 -8.39
N LEU A 120 -18.80 -25.46 -9.03
CA LEU A 120 -20.07 -24.79 -9.33
C LEU A 120 -21.26 -25.39 -8.55
N GLY A 121 -21.01 -26.19 -7.53
CA GLY A 121 -22.05 -26.91 -6.79
C GLY A 121 -22.39 -28.27 -7.39
N GLU A 122 -23.06 -29.12 -6.60
CA GLU A 122 -23.36 -30.51 -6.95
C GLU A 122 -24.37 -30.65 -8.12
N GLU A 123 -25.19 -29.63 -8.35
CA GLU A 123 -26.20 -29.63 -9.43
C GLU A 123 -25.57 -29.50 -10.83
N ILE A 124 -24.36 -29.02 -10.92
CA ILE A 124 -23.54 -29.03 -12.12
C ILE A 124 -22.52 -30.13 -11.99
N ASP A 125 -22.65 -31.17 -12.80
CA ASP A 125 -21.82 -32.38 -12.73
C ASP A 125 -20.41 -32.15 -13.29
N ILE A 126 -19.72 -31.14 -12.74
CA ILE A 126 -18.31 -30.86 -13.01
C ILE A 126 -17.53 -31.13 -11.72
N ILE A 127 -16.77 -32.22 -11.75
CA ILE A 127 -15.96 -32.67 -10.63
C ILE A 127 -14.50 -32.37 -10.91
N PHE A 128 -13.88 -31.62 -10.02
CA PHE A 128 -12.43 -31.38 -10.02
C PHE A 128 -11.73 -32.30 -9.04
N ASN A 129 -10.64 -32.89 -9.50
CA ASN A 129 -9.75 -33.69 -8.66
C ASN A 129 -8.41 -32.96 -8.50
N LEU A 130 -8.03 -32.66 -7.25
CA LEU A 130 -6.79 -31.96 -6.91
C LEU A 130 -5.50 -32.60 -7.44
N LYS A 131 -5.54 -33.87 -7.82
CA LYS A 131 -4.37 -34.56 -8.38
C LYS A 131 -4.24 -34.38 -9.89
N SER A 132 -5.34 -34.50 -10.63
CA SER A 132 -5.37 -34.47 -12.09
C SER A 132 -5.66 -33.10 -12.69
N THR A 133 -6.59 -32.35 -12.10
CA THR A 133 -7.11 -31.10 -12.70
C THR A 133 -6.42 -29.83 -12.17
N PHE A 134 -5.49 -29.95 -11.23
CA PHE A 134 -4.79 -28.78 -10.67
C PHE A 134 -3.77 -28.22 -11.67
N THR A 135 -3.97 -26.97 -12.07
CA THR A 135 -2.99 -26.16 -12.78
C THR A 135 -2.27 -25.24 -11.83
N GLU A 136 -0.95 -25.15 -11.93
CA GLU A 136 -0.15 -24.31 -11.02
C GLU A 136 -0.45 -22.83 -11.28
N PRO A 137 -0.85 -22.07 -10.25
CA PRO A 137 -1.14 -20.64 -10.41
C PRO A 137 0.16 -19.83 -10.53
N VAL A 138 0.09 -18.72 -11.22
CA VAL A 138 1.17 -17.73 -11.23
C VAL A 138 1.20 -17.01 -9.88
N LEU A 139 2.33 -17.04 -9.19
CA LEU A 139 2.51 -16.42 -7.88
C LEU A 139 3.53 -15.29 -7.98
N TRP A 140 3.21 -14.14 -7.40
CA TRP A 140 4.09 -12.97 -7.36
C TRP A 140 4.42 -12.59 -5.92
N LYS A 141 5.70 -12.59 -5.58
CA LYS A 141 6.17 -12.01 -4.32
C LYS A 141 6.04 -10.49 -4.40
N LYS A 142 5.51 -9.87 -3.34
CA LYS A 142 5.34 -8.42 -3.23
C LYS A 142 6.29 -7.81 -2.19
N ASP A 143 6.72 -6.57 -2.48
CA ASP A 143 7.45 -5.73 -1.54
C ASP A 143 6.51 -5.05 -0.52
N GLN A 144 7.10 -4.22 0.35
CA GLN A 144 6.34 -3.43 1.34
C GLN A 144 5.45 -2.36 0.69
N HIS A 145 5.73 -1.99 -0.58
CA HIS A 145 4.99 -0.98 -1.35
C HIS A 145 3.99 -1.59 -2.34
N HIS A 146 3.73 -2.89 -2.27
CA HIS A 146 2.82 -3.68 -3.13
C HIS A 146 3.29 -3.91 -4.57
N HIS A 147 4.53 -3.60 -4.90
CA HIS A 147 5.05 -3.91 -6.23
C HIS A 147 5.34 -5.41 -6.31
N ARG A 148 5.05 -5.99 -7.46
CA ARG A 148 5.48 -7.35 -7.82
C ARG A 148 6.98 -7.35 -8.00
N MET A 149 7.69 -8.20 -7.26
CA MET A 149 9.15 -8.27 -7.28
C MET A 149 9.63 -9.45 -8.10
N GLU A 150 9.14 -10.63 -7.80
CA GLU A 150 9.63 -11.90 -8.31
C GLU A 150 8.49 -12.87 -8.52
N GLN A 151 8.50 -13.58 -9.64
CA GLN A 151 7.56 -14.68 -9.87
C GLN A 151 8.05 -15.93 -9.14
N LEU A 152 7.20 -16.55 -8.36
CA LEU A 152 7.48 -17.75 -7.59
C LEU A 152 6.74 -18.96 -8.17
N THR A 153 7.39 -20.11 -8.15
CA THR A 153 6.70 -21.41 -8.26
C THR A 153 6.15 -21.81 -6.90
N LEU A 154 5.21 -22.75 -6.87
CA LEU A 154 4.70 -23.30 -5.61
C LEU A 154 5.82 -23.92 -4.76
N SER A 155 6.76 -24.61 -5.37
CA SER A 155 7.94 -25.16 -4.68
C SER A 155 8.81 -24.06 -4.10
N GLY A 156 9.13 -23.02 -4.88
CA GLY A 156 9.90 -21.86 -4.42
C GLY A 156 9.24 -21.12 -3.27
N LEU A 157 7.90 -20.94 -3.30
CA LEU A 157 7.16 -20.38 -2.17
C LEU A 157 7.33 -21.22 -0.89
N LEU A 158 7.23 -22.56 -0.99
CA LEU A 158 7.30 -23.44 0.17
C LEU A 158 8.72 -23.58 0.73
N GLU A 159 9.76 -23.46 -0.10
CA GLU A 159 11.17 -23.45 0.30
C GLU A 159 11.54 -22.17 1.04
N THR A 160 11.05 -21.02 0.54
CA THR A 160 11.33 -19.69 1.11
C THR A 160 10.27 -19.21 2.10
N LEU A 161 9.41 -20.10 2.59
CA LEU A 161 8.26 -19.79 3.42
C LEU A 161 8.66 -19.05 4.70
N GLN A 162 8.13 -17.85 4.87
CA GLN A 162 8.18 -17.04 6.09
C GLN A 162 6.79 -16.95 6.71
N SER A 163 6.72 -16.77 8.02
CA SER A 163 5.44 -16.80 8.73
C SER A 163 5.20 -15.51 9.53
N PRO A 164 4.00 -14.94 9.43
CA PRO A 164 2.87 -15.34 8.59
C PRO A 164 3.10 -15.06 7.10
N CYS A 165 2.70 -16.01 6.23
CA CYS A 165 2.65 -15.80 4.79
C CYS A 165 1.22 -15.44 4.39
N ILE A 166 1.03 -14.29 3.75
CA ILE A 166 -0.27 -13.84 3.27
C ILE A 166 -0.35 -14.08 1.77
N ILE A 167 -1.35 -14.87 1.34
CA ILE A 167 -1.66 -15.10 -0.07
C ILE A 167 -2.89 -14.28 -0.43
N GLU A 168 -2.71 -13.23 -1.22
CA GLU A 168 -3.77 -12.38 -1.70
C GLU A 168 -4.18 -12.68 -3.15
N GLY A 169 -5.31 -12.19 -3.55
CA GLY A 169 -5.81 -12.24 -4.93
C GLY A 169 -7.32 -12.07 -5.00
N GLU A 170 -7.81 -11.73 -6.17
CA GLU A 170 -9.24 -11.58 -6.42
C GLU A 170 -10.04 -12.86 -6.17
N SER A 171 -11.36 -12.72 -6.06
CA SER A 171 -12.26 -13.86 -5.92
C SER A 171 -12.22 -14.73 -7.20
N GLY A 172 -12.22 -16.06 -7.02
CA GLY A 172 -12.19 -17.00 -8.16
C GLY A 172 -10.80 -17.34 -8.72
N LYS A 173 -9.70 -16.74 -8.22
CA LYS A 173 -8.32 -17.00 -8.66
C LYS A 173 -7.73 -18.34 -8.15
N GLY A 174 -8.47 -19.12 -7.36
CA GLY A 174 -8.03 -20.46 -6.92
C GLY A 174 -7.23 -20.51 -5.64
N LYS A 175 -7.27 -19.47 -4.78
CA LYS A 175 -6.55 -19.43 -3.49
C LYS A 175 -6.86 -20.62 -2.58
N SER A 176 -8.12 -20.95 -2.42
CA SER A 176 -8.57 -22.10 -1.60
C SER A 176 -8.07 -23.43 -2.16
N THR A 177 -8.10 -23.59 -3.48
CA THR A 177 -7.58 -24.77 -4.19
C THR A 177 -6.07 -24.91 -4.00
N LEU A 178 -5.34 -23.80 -3.98
CA LEU A 178 -3.90 -23.77 -3.71
C LEU A 178 -3.59 -24.28 -2.30
N LEU A 179 -4.31 -23.81 -1.26
CA LEU A 179 -4.09 -24.30 0.09
C LEU A 179 -4.44 -25.80 0.23
N GLN A 180 -5.55 -26.24 -0.38
CA GLN A 180 -5.90 -27.66 -0.41
C GLN A 180 -4.82 -28.50 -1.10
N ARG A 181 -4.23 -27.99 -2.19
CA ARG A 181 -3.11 -28.65 -2.88
C ARG A 181 -1.89 -28.77 -1.98
N ILE A 182 -1.54 -27.72 -1.20
CA ILE A 182 -0.45 -27.77 -0.23
C ILE A 182 -0.70 -28.85 0.83
N ALA A 183 -1.91 -28.95 1.38
CA ALA A 183 -2.26 -29.99 2.35
C ALA A 183 -2.11 -31.40 1.74
N MET A 184 -2.58 -31.60 0.51
CA MET A 184 -2.47 -32.87 -0.22
C MET A 184 -1.01 -33.23 -0.54
N LEU A 185 -0.17 -32.24 -0.92
CA LEU A 185 1.26 -32.45 -1.17
C LEU A 185 1.99 -32.91 0.10
N TRP A 186 1.67 -32.32 1.25
CA TRP A 186 2.19 -32.76 2.54
C TRP A 186 1.76 -34.21 2.86
N ALA A 187 0.48 -34.49 2.69
CA ALA A 187 -0.06 -35.83 2.96
C ALA A 187 0.60 -36.90 2.08
N SER A 188 0.87 -36.60 0.82
CA SER A 188 1.49 -37.52 -0.13
C SER A 188 3.00 -37.67 0.05
N GLY A 189 3.66 -36.84 0.87
CA GLY A 189 5.12 -36.86 1.05
C GLY A 189 5.93 -36.48 -0.19
N LYS A 190 5.30 -35.96 -1.23
CA LYS A 190 5.94 -35.62 -2.52
C LYS A 190 6.68 -34.29 -2.56
N CYS A 191 6.56 -33.46 -1.53
CA CYS A 191 7.19 -32.15 -1.45
C CYS A 191 8.19 -32.11 -0.30
N GLU A 192 9.48 -32.01 -0.62
CA GLU A 192 10.57 -32.01 0.35
C GLU A 192 10.45 -30.85 1.34
N ALA A 193 10.09 -29.66 0.86
CA ALA A 193 9.91 -28.45 1.70
C ALA A 193 8.85 -28.64 2.79
N LEU A 194 7.89 -29.55 2.63
CA LEU A 194 6.82 -29.83 3.59
C LEU A 194 7.18 -30.96 4.58
N THR A 195 8.23 -31.71 4.38
CA THR A 195 8.64 -32.85 5.27
C THR A 195 9.03 -32.38 6.67
N LYS A 196 9.47 -31.12 6.81
CA LYS A 196 9.79 -30.51 8.11
C LYS A 196 8.57 -30.36 9.02
N PHE A 197 7.34 -30.41 8.48
CA PHE A 197 6.12 -30.23 9.26
C PHE A 197 5.60 -31.57 9.75
N LYS A 198 5.47 -31.74 11.08
CA LYS A 198 4.83 -32.89 11.69
C LYS A 198 3.31 -32.87 11.44
N PHE A 199 2.70 -31.65 11.47
CA PHE A 199 1.29 -31.42 11.21
C PHE A 199 1.08 -30.27 10.24
N VAL A 200 0.12 -30.44 9.33
CA VAL A 200 -0.40 -29.39 8.46
C VAL A 200 -1.92 -29.35 8.61
N PHE A 201 -2.45 -28.27 9.19
CA PHE A 201 -3.86 -28.10 9.46
C PHE A 201 -4.49 -27.15 8.45
N PHE A 202 -5.39 -27.64 7.61
CA PHE A 202 -6.17 -26.85 6.68
C PHE A 202 -7.50 -26.46 7.32
N LEU A 203 -7.74 -25.14 7.51
CA LEU A 203 -8.92 -24.59 8.15
C LEU A 203 -9.60 -23.55 7.27
N ARG A 204 -10.90 -23.68 7.08
CA ARG A 204 -11.74 -22.66 6.47
C ARG A 204 -12.19 -21.66 7.52
N LEU A 205 -11.77 -20.40 7.39
CA LEU A 205 -12.04 -19.34 8.38
C LEU A 205 -13.50 -18.92 8.45
N SER A 206 -14.26 -19.08 7.37
CA SER A 206 -15.73 -18.90 7.38
C SER A 206 -16.44 -19.79 8.38
N ARG A 207 -15.84 -20.95 8.74
CA ARG A 207 -16.39 -21.94 9.65
C ARG A 207 -15.79 -21.89 11.05
N ALA A 208 -14.86 -20.96 11.32
CA ALA A 208 -14.20 -20.84 12.61
C ALA A 208 -15.16 -20.33 13.68
N GLN A 209 -15.35 -21.10 14.76
CA GLN A 209 -16.20 -20.74 15.92
C GLN A 209 -15.62 -21.35 17.20
N GLY A 210 -15.77 -20.63 18.31
CA GLY A 210 -15.20 -21.06 19.60
C GLY A 210 -13.71 -20.82 19.68
N GLY A 211 -12.94 -21.76 20.23
CA GLY A 211 -11.50 -21.70 20.27
C GLY A 211 -10.84 -22.39 19.06
N LEU A 212 -9.52 -22.31 18.99
CA LEU A 212 -8.73 -22.98 17.94
C LEU A 212 -8.94 -24.51 17.96
N PHE A 213 -8.97 -25.11 19.15
CA PHE A 213 -9.18 -26.55 19.31
C PHE A 213 -10.56 -26.97 18.83
N GLU A 214 -11.60 -26.23 19.20
CA GLU A 214 -12.99 -26.49 18.79
C GLU A 214 -13.11 -26.38 17.26
N THR A 215 -12.50 -25.36 16.65
CA THR A 215 -12.49 -25.17 15.19
C THR A 215 -11.78 -26.33 14.48
N LEU A 216 -10.65 -26.80 15.00
CA LEU A 216 -9.92 -27.95 14.45
C LEU A 216 -10.75 -29.23 14.57
N SER A 217 -11.32 -29.48 15.75
CA SER A 217 -12.17 -30.65 16.03
C SER A 217 -13.38 -30.73 15.11
N ASP A 218 -13.97 -29.58 14.82
CA ASP A 218 -15.16 -29.51 13.98
C ASP A 218 -14.88 -29.69 12.48
N GLN A 219 -13.70 -29.26 12.02
CA GLN A 219 -13.35 -29.31 10.59
C GLN A 219 -12.53 -30.55 10.22
N LEU A 220 -11.78 -31.14 11.16
CA LEU A 220 -10.86 -32.24 10.96
C LEU A 220 -11.25 -33.49 11.79
N LEU A 221 -12.47 -33.79 11.82
CA LEU A 221 -13.37 -34.82 12.39
C LEU A 221 -12.84 -35.88 13.40
N ASN A 222 -11.56 -36.21 13.47
CA ASN A 222 -11.07 -37.32 14.30
C ASN A 222 -10.14 -36.89 15.46
N ILE A 223 -9.86 -35.62 15.61
CA ILE A 223 -8.98 -35.09 16.67
C ILE A 223 -9.60 -35.18 18.08
N PRO A 224 -10.92 -34.93 18.28
CA PRO A 224 -11.51 -34.93 19.63
C PRO A 224 -11.53 -36.25 20.37
N ASP A 225 -11.61 -37.36 19.65
CA ASP A 225 -11.72 -38.69 20.26
C ASP A 225 -10.39 -39.23 20.76
N THR A 226 -9.30 -38.72 20.20
CA THR A 226 -7.93 -39.16 20.51
C THR A 226 -7.16 -38.19 21.42
N ILE A 227 -7.47 -36.90 21.42
CA ILE A 227 -6.67 -35.88 22.12
C ILE A 227 -7.54 -34.89 22.89
N ARG A 228 -7.23 -34.69 24.18
CA ARG A 228 -7.84 -33.65 25.01
C ARG A 228 -7.30 -32.29 24.60
N LYS A 229 -8.14 -31.19 24.73
CA LYS A 229 -7.76 -29.81 24.39
C LYS A 229 -6.39 -29.39 24.99
N GLN A 230 -6.15 -29.75 26.24
CA GLN A 230 -4.90 -29.42 26.96
C GLN A 230 -3.68 -30.05 26.33
N THR A 231 -3.77 -31.33 25.97
CA THR A 231 -2.70 -32.09 25.31
C THR A 231 -2.44 -31.51 23.94
N PHE A 232 -3.47 -31.16 23.18
CA PHE A 232 -3.31 -30.53 21.88
C PHE A 232 -2.60 -29.18 21.96
N MET A 233 -2.97 -28.30 22.88
CA MET A 233 -2.30 -27.02 23.06
C MET A 233 -0.83 -27.19 23.49
N ALA A 234 -0.53 -28.18 24.32
CA ALA A 234 0.85 -28.55 24.68
C ALA A 234 1.66 -28.99 23.46
N ILE A 235 1.06 -29.78 22.56
CA ILE A 235 1.68 -30.21 21.29
C ILE A 235 2.03 -28.99 20.42
N LEU A 236 1.12 -28.04 20.24
CA LEU A 236 1.37 -26.83 19.43
C LEU A 236 2.52 -26.00 19.99
N LEU A 237 2.60 -25.85 21.30
CA LEU A 237 3.67 -25.11 21.96
C LEU A 237 5.03 -25.83 21.84
N LYS A 238 5.06 -27.15 21.88
CA LYS A 238 6.32 -27.94 21.76
C LYS A 238 6.81 -28.00 20.33
N LEU A 239 5.95 -28.26 19.37
CA LEU A 239 6.33 -28.46 17.97
C LEU A 239 6.62 -27.15 17.23
N ARG A 240 6.08 -26.00 17.69
CA ARG A 240 6.35 -24.67 17.14
C ARG A 240 6.35 -24.64 15.61
N GLN A 241 7.50 -24.36 15.00
CA GLN A 241 7.67 -24.26 13.54
C GLN A 241 7.45 -25.58 12.79
N ARG A 242 7.32 -26.70 13.49
CA ARG A 242 6.98 -27.99 12.88
C ARG A 242 5.45 -28.18 12.68
N VAL A 243 4.65 -27.16 13.00
CA VAL A 243 3.21 -27.12 12.72
C VAL A 243 2.95 -26.01 11.72
N LEU A 244 2.24 -26.34 10.64
CA LEU A 244 1.79 -25.41 9.60
C LEU A 244 0.26 -25.28 9.65
N PHE A 245 -0.23 -24.06 9.78
CA PHE A 245 -1.64 -23.72 9.63
C PHE A 245 -1.88 -23.14 8.24
N LEU A 246 -2.83 -23.72 7.50
CA LEU A 246 -3.34 -23.25 6.22
C LEU A 246 -4.73 -22.65 6.46
N LEU A 247 -4.80 -21.33 6.56
CA LEU A 247 -5.99 -20.59 6.95
C LEU A 247 -6.67 -20.01 5.72
N ASP A 248 -7.79 -20.59 5.30
CA ASP A 248 -8.48 -20.23 4.08
C ASP A 248 -9.59 -19.20 4.31
N GLY A 249 -9.50 -18.04 3.63
CA GLY A 249 -10.58 -17.05 3.54
C GLY A 249 -10.66 -16.05 4.71
N TYR A 250 -9.63 -15.27 4.97
CA TYR A 250 -9.65 -14.22 5.99
C TYR A 250 -10.72 -13.15 5.74
N ASN A 251 -11.08 -12.89 4.48
CA ASN A 251 -12.18 -11.98 4.10
C ASN A 251 -13.55 -12.44 4.64
N GLU A 252 -13.73 -13.73 4.92
CA GLU A 252 -14.94 -14.32 5.50
C GLU A 252 -14.85 -14.50 7.02
N PHE A 253 -13.69 -14.22 7.61
CA PHE A 253 -13.40 -14.43 9.02
C PHE A 253 -13.98 -13.33 9.90
N LYS A 254 -14.56 -13.75 11.05
CA LYS A 254 -15.00 -12.84 12.10
C LYS A 254 -14.13 -13.07 13.34
N PRO A 255 -13.19 -12.17 13.65
CA PRO A 255 -12.27 -12.34 14.77
C PRO A 255 -12.95 -12.62 16.12
N GLN A 256 -14.12 -12.02 16.32
CA GLN A 256 -14.95 -12.21 17.53
C GLN A 256 -15.39 -13.67 17.72
N ASN A 257 -15.50 -14.46 16.65
CA ASN A 257 -15.91 -15.86 16.71
C ASN A 257 -14.79 -16.79 17.15
N CYS A 258 -13.52 -16.45 16.88
CA CYS A 258 -12.34 -17.25 17.28
C CYS A 258 -11.11 -16.33 17.45
N PRO A 259 -10.96 -15.67 18.61
CA PRO A 259 -9.83 -14.77 18.88
C PRO A 259 -8.46 -15.48 18.80
N GLU A 260 -8.41 -16.78 19.11
CA GLU A 260 -7.16 -17.56 19.07
C GLU A 260 -6.59 -17.68 17.66
N ILE A 261 -7.43 -17.78 16.62
CA ILE A 261 -6.98 -17.78 15.22
C ILE A 261 -6.50 -16.38 14.82
N GLU A 262 -7.16 -15.33 15.28
CA GLU A 262 -6.68 -13.98 15.03
C GLU A 262 -5.30 -13.75 15.65
N ALA A 263 -5.10 -14.24 16.88
CA ALA A 263 -3.81 -14.19 17.57
C ALA A 263 -2.72 -14.99 16.83
N LEU A 264 -3.04 -16.14 16.22
CA LEU A 264 -2.11 -16.88 15.37
C LEU A 264 -1.58 -16.03 14.19
N ILE A 265 -2.43 -15.19 13.61
CA ILE A 265 -2.06 -14.36 12.47
C ILE A 265 -1.31 -13.11 12.93
N LYS A 266 -1.84 -12.39 13.94
CA LYS A 266 -1.32 -11.08 14.37
C LYS A 266 -0.19 -11.17 15.38
N GLU A 267 -0.19 -12.21 16.21
CA GLU A 267 0.73 -12.39 17.33
C GLU A 267 1.58 -13.67 17.19
N ASN A 268 1.99 -13.98 15.95
CA ASN A 268 2.73 -15.21 15.64
C ASN A 268 4.03 -15.36 16.43
N HIS A 269 4.63 -14.25 16.90
CA HIS A 269 5.80 -14.29 17.76
C HIS A 269 5.58 -15.07 19.06
N ARG A 270 4.33 -15.17 19.53
CA ARG A 270 3.95 -15.93 20.74
C ARG A 270 3.85 -17.43 20.46
N PHE A 271 3.18 -17.80 19.37
CA PHE A 271 2.93 -19.21 19.02
C PHE A 271 4.13 -19.87 18.31
N LYS A 272 4.85 -19.08 17.48
CA LYS A 272 5.97 -19.57 16.65
C LYS A 272 5.61 -20.77 15.76
N ASN A 273 4.32 -20.89 15.40
CA ASN A 273 3.87 -21.85 14.39
C ASN A 273 3.99 -21.21 13.01
N MET A 274 4.04 -22.04 11.98
CA MET A 274 4.02 -21.56 10.61
C MET A 274 2.57 -21.33 10.18
N VAL A 275 2.31 -20.20 9.51
CA VAL A 275 0.97 -19.80 9.08
C VAL A 275 0.99 -19.33 7.64
N ILE A 276 0.09 -19.89 6.82
CA ILE A 276 -0.26 -19.35 5.51
C ILE A 276 -1.74 -18.97 5.59
N VAL A 277 -2.08 -17.72 5.23
CA VAL A 277 -3.45 -17.22 5.25
C VAL A 277 -3.83 -16.65 3.88
N THR A 278 -5.01 -17.05 3.37
CA THR A 278 -5.54 -16.46 2.13
C THR A 278 -6.52 -15.33 2.42
N THR A 279 -6.49 -14.30 1.58
CA THR A 279 -7.42 -13.18 1.64
C THR A 279 -7.72 -12.61 0.25
N THR A 280 -8.75 -11.79 0.13
CA THR A 280 -8.92 -10.94 -1.05
C THR A 280 -8.01 -9.72 -0.95
N THR A 281 -7.61 -9.15 -2.08
CA THR A 281 -6.74 -7.96 -2.14
C THR A 281 -7.33 -6.80 -1.34
N GLU A 282 -8.64 -6.65 -1.33
CA GLU A 282 -9.36 -5.59 -0.62
C GLU A 282 -9.26 -5.71 0.91
N CYS A 283 -9.26 -6.95 1.42
CA CYS A 283 -9.19 -7.22 2.87
C CYS A 283 -7.74 -7.30 3.39
N LEU A 284 -6.76 -7.27 2.52
CA LEU A 284 -5.33 -7.34 2.85
C LEU A 284 -4.92 -6.29 3.90
N ARG A 285 -5.44 -5.06 3.81
CA ARG A 285 -5.13 -3.95 4.72
C ARG A 285 -5.25 -4.28 6.21
N HIS A 286 -6.12 -5.24 6.57
CA HIS A 286 -6.38 -5.61 7.96
C HIS A 286 -5.31 -6.52 8.58
N ILE A 287 -4.54 -7.23 7.74
CA ILE A 287 -3.54 -8.20 8.21
C ILE A 287 -2.14 -7.96 7.64
N ARG A 288 -1.99 -7.04 6.71
CA ARG A 288 -0.75 -6.82 5.97
C ARG A 288 0.46 -6.54 6.88
N GLN A 289 0.31 -5.68 7.87
CA GLN A 289 1.39 -5.31 8.80
C GLN A 289 1.93 -6.49 9.61
N PHE A 290 1.21 -7.61 9.65
CA PHE A 290 1.61 -8.82 10.38
C PHE A 290 2.26 -9.87 9.46
N GLY A 291 2.19 -9.71 8.15
CA GLY A 291 2.76 -10.64 7.17
C GLY A 291 4.27 -10.48 7.04
N ALA A 292 5.02 -11.56 7.24
CA ALA A 292 6.44 -11.61 6.94
C ALA A 292 6.70 -11.81 5.43
N LEU A 293 5.76 -12.42 4.72
CA LEU A 293 5.79 -12.63 3.27
C LEU A 293 4.40 -12.38 2.69
N THR A 294 4.31 -11.55 1.66
CA THR A 294 3.07 -11.32 0.91
C THR A 294 3.24 -11.84 -0.52
N VAL A 295 2.29 -12.66 -0.95
CA VAL A 295 2.28 -13.29 -2.28
C VAL A 295 0.92 -13.04 -2.93
N GLU A 296 0.93 -12.59 -4.17
CA GLU A 296 -0.27 -12.40 -4.98
C GLU A 296 -0.48 -13.56 -5.92
N VAL A 297 -1.71 -14.08 -5.99
CA VAL A 297 -2.14 -15.01 -7.03
C VAL A 297 -2.51 -14.22 -8.27
N GLY A 298 -1.67 -14.30 -9.28
CA GLY A 298 -1.83 -13.61 -10.56
C GLY A 298 -2.86 -14.24 -11.48
N ASP A 299 -2.87 -13.76 -12.70
CA ASP A 299 -3.74 -14.26 -13.76
C ASP A 299 -3.36 -15.68 -14.19
N MET A 300 -4.36 -16.50 -14.51
CA MET A 300 -4.13 -17.81 -15.13
C MET A 300 -3.52 -17.61 -16.52
N THR A 301 -2.50 -18.40 -16.85
CA THR A 301 -1.90 -18.37 -18.19
C THR A 301 -2.85 -18.94 -19.23
N GLU A 302 -2.67 -18.55 -20.49
CA GLU A 302 -3.48 -19.06 -21.60
C GLU A 302 -3.34 -20.58 -21.73
N ASP A 303 -2.13 -21.11 -21.59
CA ASP A 303 -1.87 -22.55 -21.64
C ASP A 303 -2.56 -23.30 -20.50
N SER A 304 -2.53 -22.77 -19.28
CA SER A 304 -3.24 -23.33 -18.12
C SER A 304 -4.75 -23.33 -18.31
N ALA A 305 -5.32 -22.25 -18.88
CA ALA A 305 -6.74 -22.17 -19.17
C ALA A 305 -7.15 -23.19 -20.27
N GLN A 306 -6.34 -23.32 -21.32
CA GLN A 306 -6.58 -24.30 -22.38
C GLN A 306 -6.47 -25.74 -21.84
N ALA A 307 -5.48 -26.04 -21.00
CA ALA A 307 -5.32 -27.34 -20.35
C ALA A 307 -6.54 -27.69 -19.49
N LEU A 308 -7.02 -26.71 -18.69
CA LEU A 308 -8.22 -26.89 -17.87
C LEU A 308 -9.48 -27.14 -18.71
N ILE A 309 -9.67 -26.41 -19.81
CA ILE A 309 -10.80 -26.60 -20.74
C ILE A 309 -10.78 -28.01 -21.34
N ARG A 310 -9.60 -28.49 -21.78
CA ARG A 310 -9.45 -29.85 -22.35
C ARG A 310 -9.63 -30.97 -21.33
N GLU A 311 -9.37 -30.71 -20.07
CA GLU A 311 -9.60 -31.68 -18.99
C GLU A 311 -11.09 -31.76 -18.61
N VAL A 312 -11.80 -30.64 -18.66
CA VAL A 312 -13.22 -30.56 -18.26
C VAL A 312 -14.17 -30.97 -19.37
N LEU A 313 -13.88 -30.61 -20.62
CA LEU A 313 -14.75 -30.84 -21.75
C LEU A 313 -14.29 -32.01 -22.62
N ILE A 314 -15.24 -32.71 -23.27
CA ILE A 314 -14.92 -33.62 -24.35
C ILE A 314 -14.25 -32.86 -25.49
N LYS A 315 -13.42 -33.57 -26.27
CA LYS A 315 -12.51 -32.99 -27.26
C LYS A 315 -13.22 -32.05 -28.24
N GLU A 316 -14.39 -32.41 -28.74
CA GLU A 316 -15.15 -31.63 -29.72
C GLU A 316 -15.63 -30.30 -29.16
N LEU A 317 -16.16 -30.30 -27.94
CA LEU A 317 -16.62 -29.09 -27.23
C LEU A 317 -15.43 -28.21 -26.83
N ALA A 318 -14.32 -28.84 -26.40
CA ALA A 318 -13.13 -28.10 -26.02
C ALA A 318 -12.53 -27.32 -27.20
N GLU A 319 -12.34 -27.95 -28.34
CA GLU A 319 -11.78 -27.29 -29.54
C GLU A 319 -12.73 -26.21 -30.09
N GLY A 320 -14.04 -26.42 -30.03
CA GLY A 320 -15.04 -25.40 -30.37
C GLY A 320 -14.93 -24.16 -29.50
N LEU A 321 -14.84 -24.33 -28.18
CA LEU A 321 -14.68 -23.23 -27.21
C LEU A 321 -13.34 -22.52 -27.39
N LEU A 322 -12.24 -23.25 -27.58
CA LEU A 322 -10.93 -22.67 -27.81
C LEU A 322 -10.87 -21.81 -29.05
N LEU A 323 -11.59 -22.20 -30.13
CA LEU A 323 -11.70 -21.40 -31.34
C LEU A 323 -12.46 -20.08 -31.09
N GLN A 324 -13.51 -20.11 -30.28
CA GLN A 324 -14.25 -18.90 -29.90
C GLN A 324 -13.40 -17.95 -29.03
N ILE A 325 -12.66 -18.48 -28.06
CA ILE A 325 -11.74 -17.71 -27.19
C ILE A 325 -10.67 -17.01 -28.04
N LYS A 326 -10.08 -17.69 -29.02
CA LYS A 326 -9.11 -17.07 -29.95
C LYS A 326 -9.67 -15.89 -30.73
N LYS A 327 -10.95 -15.92 -31.10
CA LYS A 327 -11.61 -14.85 -31.84
C LYS A 327 -12.03 -13.66 -30.99
N SER A 328 -12.28 -13.84 -29.70
CA SER A 328 -12.80 -12.81 -28.79
C SER A 328 -11.77 -12.38 -27.76
N ARG A 329 -11.36 -11.10 -27.81
CA ARG A 329 -10.46 -10.51 -26.78
C ARG A 329 -11.12 -10.49 -25.39
N CYS A 330 -12.42 -10.20 -25.34
CA CYS A 330 -13.17 -10.17 -24.08
C CYS A 330 -13.19 -11.55 -23.40
N LEU A 331 -13.43 -12.61 -24.17
CA LEU A 331 -13.38 -13.97 -23.67
C LEU A 331 -11.98 -14.35 -23.16
N ARG A 332 -10.93 -13.99 -23.90
CA ARG A 332 -9.55 -14.24 -23.43
C ARG A 332 -9.27 -13.58 -22.09
N ASN A 333 -9.77 -12.37 -21.86
CA ASN A 333 -9.61 -11.69 -20.58
C ASN A 333 -10.38 -12.39 -19.45
N LEU A 334 -11.58 -12.91 -19.71
CA LEU A 334 -12.33 -13.69 -18.73
C LEU A 334 -11.61 -14.99 -18.36
N MET A 335 -10.94 -15.64 -19.31
CA MET A 335 -10.21 -16.90 -19.08
C MET A 335 -8.96 -16.73 -18.18
N LYS A 336 -8.56 -15.54 -17.84
CA LYS A 336 -7.52 -15.28 -16.83
C LYS A 336 -7.94 -15.68 -15.41
N THR A 337 -9.21 -15.97 -15.18
CA THR A 337 -9.76 -16.35 -13.89
C THR A 337 -10.32 -17.77 -13.93
N PRO A 338 -9.76 -18.71 -13.13
CA PRO A 338 -10.17 -20.13 -13.14
C PRO A 338 -11.67 -20.35 -13.00
N LEU A 339 -12.36 -19.58 -12.16
CA LEU A 339 -13.81 -19.68 -11.98
C LEU A 339 -14.56 -19.44 -13.29
N PHE A 340 -14.17 -18.43 -14.05
CA PHE A 340 -14.84 -18.12 -15.31
C PHE A 340 -14.55 -19.16 -16.39
N VAL A 341 -13.37 -19.77 -16.39
CA VAL A 341 -13.07 -20.93 -17.24
C VAL A 341 -14.06 -22.07 -16.98
N VAL A 342 -14.28 -22.39 -15.70
CA VAL A 342 -15.21 -23.48 -15.32
C VAL A 342 -16.66 -23.17 -15.67
N ILE A 343 -17.11 -21.94 -15.39
CA ILE A 343 -18.47 -21.49 -15.76
C ILE A 343 -18.68 -21.56 -17.28
N THR A 344 -17.66 -21.13 -18.05
CA THR A 344 -17.71 -21.18 -19.51
C THR A 344 -17.80 -22.63 -20.02
N CYS A 345 -17.06 -23.55 -19.40
CA CYS A 345 -17.18 -24.99 -19.68
C CYS A 345 -18.60 -25.49 -19.38
N ALA A 346 -19.20 -25.11 -18.27
CA ALA A 346 -20.57 -25.50 -17.90
C ALA A 346 -21.60 -25.00 -18.92
N ILE A 347 -21.46 -23.76 -19.37
CA ILE A 347 -22.34 -23.19 -20.41
C ILE A 347 -22.17 -23.96 -21.72
N GLN A 348 -20.95 -24.26 -22.14
CA GLN A 348 -20.66 -25.01 -23.35
C GLN A 348 -21.23 -26.45 -23.33
N MET A 349 -21.25 -27.09 -22.14
CA MET A 349 -21.90 -28.39 -21.93
C MET A 349 -23.42 -28.32 -22.06
N GLY A 350 -24.04 -27.18 -21.79
CA GLY A 350 -25.49 -26.96 -21.85
C GLY A 350 -26.02 -26.66 -23.25
N GLU A 351 -25.25 -26.81 -24.32
CA GLU A 351 -25.63 -26.57 -25.71
C GLU A 351 -26.16 -25.14 -26.00
N SER A 352 -25.85 -24.17 -25.15
CA SER A 352 -26.22 -22.78 -25.37
C SER A 352 -25.20 -22.11 -26.29
N GLU A 353 -25.68 -21.33 -27.30
CA GLU A 353 -24.78 -20.46 -28.06
C GLU A 353 -24.12 -19.46 -27.10
N PHE A 354 -22.82 -19.42 -27.13
CA PHE A 354 -22.02 -18.62 -26.22
C PHE A 354 -21.82 -17.20 -26.77
N HIS A 355 -22.60 -16.25 -26.25
CA HIS A 355 -22.54 -14.83 -26.66
C HIS A 355 -22.07 -13.91 -25.54
N SER A 356 -21.44 -14.46 -24.47
CA SER A 356 -21.06 -13.68 -23.31
C SER A 356 -19.75 -12.92 -23.51
N TYR A 357 -19.81 -11.61 -23.32
CA TYR A 357 -18.64 -10.73 -23.44
C TYR A 357 -18.24 -10.07 -22.10
N THR A 358 -19.10 -10.12 -21.08
CA THR A 358 -18.86 -9.55 -19.76
C THR A 358 -19.07 -10.58 -18.65
N GLN A 359 -18.55 -10.26 -17.43
CA GLN A 359 -18.75 -11.14 -16.28
C GLN A 359 -20.23 -11.28 -15.91
N THR A 360 -20.97 -10.17 -15.98
CA THR A 360 -22.42 -10.16 -15.68
C THR A 360 -23.19 -11.02 -16.68
N MET A 361 -22.88 -10.92 -17.97
CA MET A 361 -23.52 -11.77 -19.00
C MET A 361 -23.20 -13.25 -18.79
N LEU A 362 -21.95 -13.56 -18.41
CA LEU A 362 -21.55 -14.94 -18.12
C LEU A 362 -22.37 -15.53 -16.97
N PHE A 363 -22.47 -14.81 -15.86
CA PHE A 363 -23.30 -15.24 -14.74
C PHE A 363 -24.80 -15.27 -15.07
N CYS A 364 -25.29 -14.33 -15.89
CA CYS A 364 -26.68 -14.34 -16.36
C CYS A 364 -26.98 -15.62 -17.14
N THR A 365 -26.14 -15.96 -18.13
CA THR A 365 -26.30 -17.18 -18.93
C THR A 365 -26.22 -18.43 -18.06
N PHE A 366 -25.29 -18.45 -17.08
CA PHE A 366 -25.17 -19.55 -16.16
C PHE A 366 -26.36 -19.67 -15.21
N TYR A 367 -26.88 -18.55 -14.71
CA TYR A 367 -28.09 -18.50 -13.89
C TYR A 367 -29.32 -19.06 -14.64
N ASP A 368 -29.48 -18.64 -15.89
CA ASP A 368 -30.58 -19.12 -16.75
C ASP A 368 -30.39 -20.62 -17.06
N LEU A 369 -29.16 -21.10 -17.26
CA LEU A 369 -28.86 -22.52 -17.42
C LEU A 369 -29.31 -23.34 -16.22
N LEU A 370 -29.00 -22.87 -14.98
CA LEU A 370 -29.44 -23.55 -13.75
C LEU A 370 -30.96 -23.66 -13.67
N ILE A 371 -31.68 -22.58 -13.97
CA ILE A 371 -33.13 -22.55 -13.97
C ILE A 371 -33.71 -23.50 -15.01
N HIS A 372 -33.21 -23.42 -16.26
CA HIS A 372 -33.74 -24.24 -17.36
C HIS A 372 -33.45 -25.73 -17.18
N LYS A 373 -32.26 -26.10 -16.81
CA LYS A 373 -31.84 -27.49 -16.56
C LYS A 373 -32.70 -28.17 -15.50
N ASN A 374 -33.04 -27.45 -14.44
CA ASN A 374 -33.79 -27.97 -13.30
C ASN A 374 -35.30 -27.77 -13.40
N LYS A 375 -35.81 -27.09 -14.44
CA LYS A 375 -37.25 -26.83 -14.66
C LYS A 375 -38.14 -28.08 -14.50
N PRO A 376 -37.78 -29.26 -14.98
CA PRO A 376 -38.57 -30.46 -14.80
C PRO A 376 -38.77 -30.88 -13.32
N LYS A 377 -37.82 -30.56 -12.45
CA LYS A 377 -37.85 -30.96 -11.03
C LYS A 377 -38.85 -30.18 -10.18
N TYR A 378 -39.29 -28.97 -10.61
CA TYR A 378 -40.24 -28.13 -9.86
C TYR A 378 -41.53 -27.81 -10.64
N ARG A 379 -41.99 -28.73 -11.52
CA ARG A 379 -43.21 -28.58 -12.35
C ARG A 379 -44.50 -28.35 -11.53
N GLY A 380 -44.54 -28.58 -10.22
CA GLY A 380 -45.70 -28.38 -9.35
C GLY A 380 -45.73 -27.02 -8.64
N VAL A 381 -44.73 -26.17 -8.79
CA VAL A 381 -44.65 -24.86 -8.12
C VAL A 381 -45.37 -23.80 -8.96
N ALA A 382 -46.26 -23.00 -8.32
CA ALA A 382 -46.89 -21.88 -9.02
C ALA A 382 -45.86 -20.84 -9.47
N ALA A 383 -46.06 -20.24 -10.65
CA ALA A 383 -45.10 -19.28 -11.22
C ALA A 383 -44.86 -18.05 -10.31
N SER A 384 -45.92 -17.64 -9.55
CA SER A 384 -45.82 -16.57 -8.55
C SER A 384 -44.86 -16.93 -7.44
N ASP A 385 -44.99 -18.15 -6.88
CA ASP A 385 -44.20 -18.62 -5.73
C ASP A 385 -42.74 -18.86 -6.14
N PHE A 386 -42.52 -19.29 -7.38
CA PHE A 386 -41.22 -19.43 -7.96
C PHE A 386 -40.49 -18.07 -8.09
N THR A 387 -41.16 -17.07 -8.68
CA THR A 387 -40.59 -15.71 -8.81
C THR A 387 -40.31 -15.10 -7.43
N GLN A 388 -41.27 -15.26 -6.49
CA GLN A 388 -41.10 -14.79 -5.14
C GLN A 388 -39.89 -15.45 -4.43
N SER A 389 -39.68 -16.76 -4.63
CA SER A 389 -38.52 -17.46 -4.04
C SER A 389 -37.19 -16.93 -4.63
N LEU A 390 -37.13 -16.59 -5.92
CA LEU A 390 -35.97 -15.98 -6.54
C LEU A 390 -35.70 -14.56 -6.00
N ASP A 391 -36.75 -13.74 -5.81
CA ASP A 391 -36.62 -12.40 -5.23
C ASP A 391 -36.13 -12.44 -3.77
N LEU A 392 -36.68 -13.36 -2.97
CA LEU A 392 -36.24 -13.58 -1.58
C LEU A 392 -34.80 -14.10 -1.51
N CYS A 393 -34.41 -14.98 -2.45
CA CYS A 393 -33.02 -15.41 -2.59
C CYS A 393 -32.10 -14.22 -2.91
N GLY A 394 -32.53 -13.32 -3.78
CA GLY A 394 -31.85 -12.07 -4.09
C GLY A 394 -31.73 -11.15 -2.85
N ASP A 395 -32.80 -11.02 -2.07
CA ASP A 395 -32.81 -10.24 -0.82
C ASP A 395 -31.86 -10.85 0.23
N LEU A 396 -31.83 -12.19 0.33
CA LEU A 396 -30.87 -12.92 1.19
C LEU A 396 -29.42 -12.65 0.76
N ALA A 397 -29.13 -12.74 -0.54
CA ALA A 397 -27.82 -12.45 -1.10
C ALA A 397 -27.40 -11.01 -0.81
N LEU A 398 -28.28 -10.05 -1.07
CA LEU A 398 -28.03 -8.62 -0.88
C LEU A 398 -27.80 -8.27 0.60
N GLY A 399 -28.63 -8.76 1.49
CA GLY A 399 -28.45 -8.64 2.93
C GLY A 399 -27.15 -9.27 3.41
N GLY A 400 -26.77 -10.40 2.83
CA GLY A 400 -25.52 -11.09 3.09
C GLY A 400 -24.30 -10.25 2.73
N VAL A 401 -24.28 -9.64 1.54
CA VAL A 401 -23.17 -8.76 1.09
C VAL A 401 -22.98 -7.59 2.07
N PHE A 402 -24.06 -6.88 2.43
CA PHE A 402 -23.99 -5.74 3.34
C PHE A 402 -23.62 -6.11 4.78
N SER A 403 -23.95 -7.32 5.23
CA SER A 403 -23.60 -7.84 6.56
C SER A 403 -22.30 -8.66 6.55
N ARG A 404 -21.64 -8.81 5.40
CA ARG A 404 -20.46 -9.66 5.17
C ARG A 404 -20.69 -11.11 5.63
N ARG A 405 -21.85 -11.66 5.24
CA ARG A 405 -22.26 -13.03 5.56
C ARG A 405 -22.35 -13.85 4.29
N PHE A 406 -21.65 -14.96 4.28
CA PHE A 406 -21.62 -15.91 3.16
C PHE A 406 -22.27 -17.25 3.52
N ASP A 407 -22.54 -17.45 4.84
CA ASP A 407 -23.26 -18.59 5.37
C ASP A 407 -24.58 -18.13 6.01
N PHE A 408 -25.66 -18.85 5.73
CA PHE A 408 -27.01 -18.56 6.20
C PHE A 408 -27.53 -19.69 7.07
N LYS A 409 -28.35 -19.36 8.05
CA LYS A 409 -29.02 -20.32 8.94
C LYS A 409 -30.40 -20.67 8.39
N PRO A 410 -31.05 -21.77 8.87
CA PRO A 410 -32.41 -22.08 8.49
C PRO A 410 -33.40 -20.95 8.78
N GLU A 411 -33.16 -20.16 9.84
CA GLU A 411 -34.01 -19.05 10.22
C GLU A 411 -33.96 -17.91 9.15
N ASP A 412 -32.83 -17.73 8.48
CA ASP A 412 -32.68 -16.73 7.42
C ASP A 412 -33.49 -17.10 6.17
N LEU A 413 -33.85 -18.39 5.98
CA LEU A 413 -34.65 -18.90 4.87
C LEU A 413 -36.13 -19.10 5.20
N SER A 414 -36.59 -18.74 6.41
CA SER A 414 -37.95 -19.01 6.91
C SER A 414 -39.07 -18.46 6.02
N SER A 415 -38.81 -17.43 5.23
CA SER A 415 -39.73 -16.82 4.28
C SER A 415 -39.60 -17.35 2.85
N THR A 416 -38.64 -18.25 2.56
CA THR A 416 -38.33 -18.76 1.23
C THR A 416 -38.73 -20.23 1.09
N ASN A 417 -38.99 -20.65 -0.14
CA ASN A 417 -39.12 -22.07 -0.43
C ASN A 417 -37.73 -22.68 -0.59
N GLU A 418 -37.21 -23.27 0.51
CA GLU A 418 -35.88 -23.90 0.61
C GLU A 418 -35.68 -24.94 -0.50
N ASP A 419 -36.68 -25.84 -0.70
CA ASP A 419 -36.59 -26.94 -1.66
C ASP A 419 -36.42 -26.45 -3.10
N VAL A 420 -37.08 -25.35 -3.47
CA VAL A 420 -36.94 -24.74 -4.79
C VAL A 420 -35.52 -24.23 -5.01
N LEU A 421 -34.96 -23.50 -4.03
CA LEU A 421 -33.62 -22.90 -4.17
C LEU A 421 -32.48 -23.93 -4.19
N LEU A 422 -32.63 -25.01 -3.40
CA LEU A 422 -31.71 -26.15 -3.43
C LEU A 422 -31.83 -26.94 -4.72
N THR A 423 -33.06 -27.22 -5.20
CA THR A 423 -33.31 -27.97 -6.44
C THR A 423 -32.79 -27.25 -7.68
N ILE A 424 -32.83 -25.90 -7.69
CA ILE A 424 -32.28 -25.10 -8.80
C ILE A 424 -30.74 -25.08 -8.73
N GLY A 425 -30.16 -25.29 -7.55
CA GLY A 425 -28.72 -25.18 -7.34
C GLY A 425 -28.25 -23.75 -7.06
N LEU A 426 -29.16 -22.83 -6.72
CA LEU A 426 -28.77 -21.47 -6.31
C LEU A 426 -28.13 -21.47 -4.91
N LEU A 427 -28.60 -22.33 -4.04
CA LEU A 427 -28.06 -22.55 -2.70
C LEU A 427 -27.57 -23.99 -2.55
N CYS A 428 -26.53 -24.17 -1.78
CA CYS A 428 -26.04 -25.47 -1.35
C CYS A 428 -26.29 -25.61 0.15
N LYS A 429 -26.84 -26.76 0.56
CA LYS A 429 -27.00 -27.13 1.98
C LYS A 429 -25.81 -27.95 2.41
N TYR A 430 -25.22 -27.61 3.53
CA TYR A 430 -24.16 -28.39 4.12
C TYR A 430 -24.31 -28.48 5.63
N THR A 431 -23.87 -29.59 6.22
CA THR A 431 -23.91 -29.78 7.65
C THR A 431 -22.62 -29.15 8.22
N ALA A 432 -22.81 -28.04 8.92
CA ALA A 432 -21.75 -27.43 9.70
C ALA A 432 -21.68 -28.11 11.08
N GLN A 433 -20.75 -27.65 11.89
CA GLN A 433 -20.52 -28.07 13.27
C GLN A 433 -21.81 -28.49 14.03
N ARG A 434 -21.73 -29.55 14.80
CA ARG A 434 -22.81 -30.02 15.69
C ARG A 434 -24.15 -30.29 15.00
N PHE A 435 -24.06 -30.81 13.78
CA PHE A 435 -25.25 -31.26 13.02
C PHE A 435 -26.28 -30.17 12.70
N LYS A 436 -25.92 -28.89 12.76
CA LYS A 436 -26.82 -27.81 12.33
C LYS A 436 -26.62 -27.52 10.85
N PRO A 437 -27.65 -27.63 10.01
CA PRO A 437 -27.53 -27.31 8.59
C PRO A 437 -27.28 -25.82 8.40
N LYS A 438 -26.46 -25.48 7.43
CA LYS A 438 -26.25 -24.14 6.92
C LYS A 438 -26.41 -24.10 5.41
N TYR A 439 -26.65 -22.92 4.88
CA TYR A 439 -26.86 -22.68 3.46
C TYR A 439 -25.84 -21.68 2.96
N LYS A 440 -25.39 -21.84 1.74
CA LYS A 440 -24.49 -20.91 1.07
C LYS A 440 -24.68 -20.95 -0.44
N PHE A 441 -24.28 -19.89 -1.13
CA PHE A 441 -24.06 -19.94 -2.57
C PHE A 441 -22.81 -20.79 -2.87
N PHE A 442 -22.75 -21.40 -4.06
CA PHE A 442 -21.60 -22.24 -4.42
C PHE A 442 -20.30 -21.44 -4.46
N HIS A 443 -20.38 -20.12 -4.75
CA HIS A 443 -19.25 -19.21 -4.76
C HIS A 443 -19.66 -17.80 -4.31
N GLN A 444 -18.75 -17.05 -3.67
CA GLN A 444 -18.98 -15.67 -3.23
C GLN A 444 -19.36 -14.74 -4.39
N SER A 445 -18.63 -14.80 -5.53
CA SER A 445 -18.94 -13.97 -6.70
C SER A 445 -20.35 -14.21 -7.25
N PHE A 446 -20.87 -15.43 -7.11
CA PHE A 446 -22.24 -15.74 -7.53
C PHE A 446 -23.29 -15.16 -6.54
N GLN A 447 -22.98 -15.13 -5.25
CA GLN A 447 -23.79 -14.39 -4.26
C GLN A 447 -23.81 -12.90 -4.60
N GLU A 448 -22.65 -12.30 -4.90
CA GLU A 448 -22.53 -10.89 -5.27
C GLU A 448 -23.29 -10.59 -6.59
N TYR A 449 -23.25 -11.50 -7.57
CA TYR A 449 -24.05 -11.41 -8.79
C TYR A 449 -25.56 -11.45 -8.48
N THR A 450 -26.01 -12.42 -7.69
CA THR A 450 -27.42 -12.55 -7.31
C THR A 450 -27.92 -11.33 -6.54
N ALA A 451 -27.08 -10.78 -5.67
CA ALA A 451 -27.33 -9.53 -4.95
C ALA A 451 -27.39 -8.32 -5.91
N GLY A 452 -26.46 -8.23 -6.89
CA GLY A 452 -26.44 -7.16 -7.88
C GLY A 452 -27.67 -7.18 -8.78
N ARG A 453 -28.08 -8.35 -9.24
CA ARG A 453 -29.33 -8.56 -9.99
C ARG A 453 -30.55 -8.08 -9.18
N ARG A 454 -30.62 -8.42 -7.88
CA ARG A 454 -31.71 -7.98 -7.01
C ARG A 454 -31.68 -6.46 -6.78
N LEU A 455 -30.53 -5.88 -6.52
CA LEU A 455 -30.40 -4.43 -6.36
C LEU A 455 -30.82 -3.70 -7.63
N SER A 456 -30.45 -4.18 -8.81
CA SER A 456 -30.89 -3.66 -10.10
C SER A 456 -32.42 -3.71 -10.23
N SER A 457 -33.06 -4.84 -9.91
CA SER A 457 -34.52 -5.01 -9.92
C SER A 457 -35.21 -4.04 -8.94
N LEU A 458 -34.67 -3.86 -7.73
CA LEU A 458 -35.22 -2.93 -6.73
C LEU A 458 -35.13 -1.46 -7.21
N LEU A 459 -34.01 -1.05 -7.76
CA LEU A 459 -33.79 0.33 -8.23
C LEU A 459 -34.67 0.70 -9.43
N THR A 460 -35.02 -0.28 -10.27
CA THR A 460 -35.80 -0.09 -11.49
C THR A 460 -37.25 -0.53 -11.38
N SER A 461 -37.73 -0.90 -10.19
CA SER A 461 -39.09 -1.36 -9.94
C SER A 461 -40.12 -0.25 -10.13
N CYS A 462 -41.31 -0.64 -10.60
CA CYS A 462 -42.48 0.26 -10.63
C CYS A 462 -43.12 0.48 -9.24
N LYS A 463 -42.72 -0.28 -8.21
CA LYS A 463 -43.29 -0.18 -6.85
C LYS A 463 -42.44 0.78 -5.99
N PRO A 464 -43.03 1.86 -5.46
CA PRO A 464 -42.26 2.86 -4.65
C PRO A 464 -41.54 2.26 -3.44
N GLU A 465 -42.12 1.22 -2.82
CA GLU A 465 -41.55 0.54 -1.65
C GLU A 465 -40.21 -0.18 -2.02
N GLU A 466 -40.21 -0.86 -3.17
CA GLU A 466 -39.00 -1.55 -3.65
C GLU A 466 -37.88 -0.55 -4.02
N VAL A 467 -38.26 0.54 -4.70
CA VAL A 467 -37.32 1.63 -5.04
C VAL A 467 -36.75 2.26 -3.76
N THR A 468 -37.60 2.49 -2.76
CA THR A 468 -37.14 3.02 -1.45
C THR A 468 -36.16 2.07 -0.78
N LYS A 469 -36.44 0.75 -0.83
CA LYS A 469 -35.56 -0.29 -0.32
C LYS A 469 -34.21 -0.29 -1.07
N GLY A 470 -34.23 -0.23 -2.41
CA GLY A 470 -33.03 -0.15 -3.24
C GLY A 470 -32.16 1.08 -2.91
N ASN A 471 -32.80 2.25 -2.81
CA ASN A 471 -32.10 3.50 -2.46
C ASN A 471 -31.50 3.45 -1.03
N SER A 472 -32.15 2.77 -0.08
CA SER A 472 -31.62 2.60 1.28
C SER A 472 -30.28 1.84 1.31
N TYR A 473 -30.04 0.93 0.37
CA TYR A 473 -28.77 0.25 0.20
C TYR A 473 -27.72 1.18 -0.40
N LEU A 474 -28.06 2.00 -1.41
CA LEU A 474 -27.12 2.99 -1.98
C LEU A 474 -26.69 4.01 -0.92
N GLN A 475 -27.60 4.49 -0.08
CA GLN A 475 -27.28 5.43 1.01
C GLN A 475 -26.28 4.89 2.04
N LYS A 476 -26.08 3.58 2.13
CA LYS A 476 -25.04 2.97 2.98
C LYS A 476 -23.66 2.99 2.33
N MET A 477 -23.56 3.23 1.03
CA MET A 477 -22.32 3.27 0.27
C MET A 477 -21.80 4.71 0.20
N VAL A 478 -21.18 5.18 1.26
CA VAL A 478 -20.71 6.58 1.39
C VAL A 478 -19.18 6.71 1.35
N SER A 479 -18.46 5.63 1.58
CA SER A 479 -17.00 5.61 1.57
C SER A 479 -16.46 5.15 0.21
N ILE A 480 -15.56 5.94 -0.39
CA ILE A 480 -14.87 5.55 -1.64
C ILE A 480 -14.13 4.23 -1.45
N SER A 481 -13.48 4.05 -0.31
CA SER A 481 -12.77 2.80 0.01
C SER A 481 -13.70 1.58 0.02
N ASP A 482 -14.90 1.69 0.59
CA ASP A 482 -15.84 0.56 0.60
C ASP A 482 -16.48 0.32 -0.77
N ILE A 483 -16.73 1.38 -1.54
CA ILE A 483 -17.25 1.30 -2.92
C ILE A 483 -16.27 0.55 -3.82
N THR A 484 -14.99 0.90 -3.75
CA THR A 484 -13.95 0.30 -4.60
C THR A 484 -13.49 -1.07 -4.13
N SER A 485 -13.82 -1.47 -2.89
CA SER A 485 -13.43 -2.76 -2.32
C SER A 485 -14.66 -3.67 -2.11
N VAL A 486 -15.39 -3.42 -1.04
CA VAL A 486 -16.47 -4.33 -0.58
C VAL A 486 -17.65 -4.40 -1.54
N TYR A 487 -18.01 -3.26 -2.15
CA TYR A 487 -19.19 -3.15 -3.01
C TYR A 487 -18.86 -3.14 -4.51
N SER A 488 -17.60 -3.23 -4.89
CA SER A 488 -17.16 -3.16 -6.29
C SER A 488 -17.88 -4.17 -7.18
N ASN A 489 -17.84 -5.45 -6.83
CA ASN A 489 -18.50 -6.51 -7.60
C ASN A 489 -20.04 -6.39 -7.58
N LEU A 490 -20.62 -6.01 -6.42
CA LEU A 490 -22.06 -5.77 -6.32
C LEU A 490 -22.50 -4.71 -7.33
N LEU A 491 -21.79 -3.57 -7.38
CA LEU A 491 -22.08 -2.47 -8.30
C LEU A 491 -21.85 -2.89 -9.77
N LEU A 492 -20.78 -3.64 -10.03
CA LEU A 492 -20.45 -4.17 -11.34
C LEU A 492 -21.61 -5.02 -11.90
N TYR A 493 -22.10 -5.98 -11.13
CA TYR A 493 -23.22 -6.84 -11.54
C TYR A 493 -24.54 -6.09 -11.57
N THR A 494 -24.75 -5.07 -10.76
CA THR A 494 -25.94 -4.22 -10.81
C THR A 494 -26.00 -3.43 -12.11
N CYS A 495 -24.87 -2.80 -12.50
CA CYS A 495 -24.73 -2.05 -13.73
C CYS A 495 -24.85 -2.93 -14.99
N GLY A 496 -24.27 -4.14 -14.93
CA GLY A 496 -24.38 -5.11 -16.04
C GLY A 496 -25.78 -5.71 -16.20
N SER A 497 -26.67 -5.52 -15.24
CA SER A 497 -28.04 -6.05 -15.28
C SER A 497 -29.06 -5.08 -15.89
N SER A 498 -28.87 -3.74 -15.78
CA SER A 498 -29.82 -2.73 -16.28
C SER A 498 -29.15 -1.38 -16.55
N ALA A 499 -29.43 -0.78 -17.71
CA ALA A 499 -28.95 0.57 -18.03
C ALA A 499 -29.54 1.64 -17.09
N GLU A 500 -30.82 1.50 -16.68
CA GLU A 500 -31.45 2.45 -15.77
C GLU A 500 -30.86 2.36 -14.35
N ALA A 501 -30.57 1.14 -13.88
CA ALA A 501 -29.85 0.96 -12.62
C ALA A 501 -28.43 1.59 -12.69
N THR A 502 -27.74 1.45 -13.80
CA THR A 502 -26.43 2.11 -14.03
C THR A 502 -26.56 3.61 -13.91
N ARG A 503 -27.58 4.22 -14.52
CA ARG A 503 -27.83 5.67 -14.45
C ARG A 503 -27.99 6.15 -12.99
N ILE A 504 -28.77 5.43 -12.19
CA ILE A 504 -28.99 5.73 -10.78
C ILE A 504 -27.68 5.60 -9.98
N ILE A 505 -26.93 4.51 -10.21
CA ILE A 505 -25.64 4.26 -9.53
C ILE A 505 -24.64 5.35 -9.89
N MET A 506 -24.44 5.67 -11.16
CA MET A 506 -23.47 6.69 -11.57
C MET A 506 -23.77 8.06 -10.97
N LYS A 507 -25.04 8.46 -10.87
CA LYS A 507 -25.46 9.69 -10.17
C LYS A 507 -25.11 9.65 -8.68
N HIS A 508 -25.34 8.51 -8.03
CA HIS A 508 -24.96 8.33 -6.63
C HIS A 508 -23.44 8.44 -6.43
N LEU A 509 -22.65 7.74 -7.24
CA LEU A 509 -21.20 7.76 -7.16
C LEU A 509 -20.61 9.15 -7.44
N ALA A 510 -21.17 9.90 -8.38
CA ALA A 510 -20.79 11.28 -8.63
C ALA A 510 -21.05 12.17 -7.41
N ALA A 511 -22.19 12.00 -6.74
CA ALA A 511 -22.53 12.74 -5.51
C ALA A 511 -21.62 12.38 -4.33
N VAL A 512 -21.26 11.11 -4.13
CA VAL A 512 -20.32 10.67 -3.10
C VAL A 512 -18.96 11.33 -3.26
N HIS A 513 -18.47 11.45 -4.50
CA HIS A 513 -17.20 12.13 -4.76
C HIS A 513 -17.24 13.61 -4.41
N GLN A 514 -18.33 14.32 -4.77
CA GLN A 514 -18.47 15.75 -4.48
C GLN A 514 -18.53 16.03 -2.97
N HIS A 515 -19.19 15.20 -2.19
CA HIS A 515 -19.26 15.34 -0.73
C HIS A 515 -17.94 14.97 -0.05
N GLY A 516 -17.24 13.95 -0.52
CA GLY A 516 -15.91 13.56 -0.01
C GLY A 516 -14.87 14.65 -0.24
N SER A 517 -14.93 15.32 -1.40
CA SER A 517 -13.99 16.41 -1.72
C SER A 517 -14.23 17.69 -0.88
N LEU A 518 -15.45 17.95 -0.43
CA LEU A 518 -15.77 19.09 0.46
C LEU A 518 -15.24 18.88 1.89
N LEU A 519 -15.25 17.67 2.41
CA LEU A 519 -14.64 17.31 3.70
C LEU A 519 -13.11 17.34 3.63
N ASP A 520 -12.52 17.00 2.49
CA ASP A 520 -11.07 17.03 2.25
C ASP A 520 -10.52 18.43 1.96
N LEU A 521 -11.30 19.35 1.41
CA LEU A 521 -10.90 20.74 1.14
C LEU A 521 -10.65 21.56 2.43
N SER A 522 -11.23 21.17 3.56
CA SER A 522 -10.93 21.78 4.85
C SER A 522 -9.53 21.44 5.38
N ILE A 523 -8.92 20.38 4.88
CA ILE A 523 -7.57 19.91 5.25
C ILE A 523 -6.51 20.36 4.21
N THR A 524 -6.91 20.69 2.98
CA THR A 524 -6.01 21.03 1.85
C THR A 524 -5.66 22.50 1.70
N LYS A 525 -6.03 23.38 2.64
CA LYS A 525 -5.37 24.70 2.78
C LYS A 525 -3.99 24.54 3.44
N ARG A 526 -3.18 23.58 2.95
CA ARG A 526 -1.75 23.52 3.25
C ARG A 526 -1.02 24.44 2.28
N PRO A 527 -0.05 25.24 2.75
CA PRO A 527 0.67 26.17 1.91
C PRO A 527 1.33 25.46 0.73
N LEU A 528 1.26 26.05 -0.46
CA LEU A 528 1.82 25.55 -1.74
C LEU A 528 3.29 25.10 -1.69
N TRP A 529 4.07 25.53 -0.70
CA TRP A 529 5.48 25.18 -0.54
C TRP A 529 5.76 23.71 -0.16
N ARG A 530 4.73 22.94 0.29
CA ARG A 530 4.89 21.50 0.59
C ARG A 530 4.77 20.59 -0.64
N GLN A 531 4.26 21.07 -1.75
CA GLN A 531 4.08 20.26 -2.97
C GLN A 531 5.37 20.10 -3.80
N GLU A 532 6.45 20.83 -3.47
CA GLU A 532 7.63 20.93 -4.34
C GLU A 532 8.97 20.54 -3.70
N SER A 533 9.01 20.16 -2.42
CA SER A 533 10.24 19.59 -1.84
C SER A 533 10.35 18.10 -2.16
N LEU A 534 10.62 17.78 -3.42
CA LEU A 534 10.87 16.45 -3.95
C LEU A 534 12.25 15.87 -3.55
N GLN A 535 12.87 16.35 -2.49
CA GLN A 535 14.09 15.73 -1.97
C GLN A 535 13.85 14.61 -0.96
N ASN A 536 12.59 14.28 -0.62
CA ASN A 536 12.30 13.12 0.21
C ASN A 536 11.01 12.44 -0.28
N VAL A 537 11.12 11.61 -1.30
CA VAL A 537 10.08 10.65 -1.73
C VAL A 537 9.76 9.62 -0.61
N THR A 538 10.48 9.68 0.51
CA THR A 538 10.27 8.80 1.67
C THR A 538 9.28 9.35 2.71
N ASN A 539 8.72 10.57 2.54
CA ASN A 539 7.85 11.20 3.54
C ASN A 539 6.50 11.70 3.00
N THR A 540 5.98 11.13 1.92
CA THR A 540 4.53 11.15 1.70
C THR A 540 3.89 10.36 2.84
N THR A 541 3.07 11.02 3.67
CA THR A 541 2.40 10.34 4.75
C THR A 541 1.60 9.17 4.17
N GLU A 542 1.61 8.03 4.85
CA GLU A 542 0.82 6.83 4.49
C GLU A 542 -0.62 7.19 4.08
N GLN A 543 -1.17 8.25 4.67
CA GLN A 543 -2.48 8.81 4.35
C GLN A 543 -2.57 9.51 2.98
N GLU A 544 -1.52 10.16 2.50
CA GLU A 544 -1.51 10.80 1.16
C GLU A 544 -1.36 9.75 0.05
N ILE A 545 -0.57 8.71 0.30
CA ILE A 545 -0.46 7.55 -0.60
C ILE A 545 -1.80 6.81 -0.64
N LEU A 546 -2.43 6.55 0.50
CA LEU A 546 -3.75 5.92 0.59
C LEU A 546 -4.84 6.74 -0.11
N LYS A 547 -4.80 8.08 -0.03
CA LYS A 547 -5.73 8.97 -0.76
C LYS A 547 -5.53 8.89 -2.26
N ALA A 548 -4.29 8.94 -2.74
CA ALA A 548 -3.98 8.83 -4.17
C ALA A 548 -4.42 7.46 -4.74
N ILE A 549 -4.16 6.37 -4.02
CA ILE A 549 -4.60 5.02 -4.37
C ILE A 549 -6.13 4.94 -4.41
N ASN A 550 -6.84 5.49 -3.43
CA ASN A 550 -8.30 5.46 -3.38
C ASN A 550 -8.95 6.23 -4.54
N ILE A 551 -8.40 7.39 -4.92
CA ILE A 551 -8.92 8.19 -6.04
C ILE A 551 -8.71 7.44 -7.36
N ASN A 552 -7.55 6.82 -7.55
CA ASN A 552 -7.27 6.04 -8.75
C ASN A 552 -8.16 4.79 -8.83
N SER A 553 -8.28 4.04 -7.75
CA SER A 553 -9.17 2.87 -7.67
C SER A 553 -10.63 3.24 -7.94
N PHE A 554 -11.06 4.45 -7.58
CA PHE A 554 -12.42 4.94 -7.87
C PHE A 554 -12.62 5.24 -9.37
N ALA A 555 -11.62 5.83 -10.04
CA ALA A 555 -11.65 6.03 -11.49
C ALA A 555 -11.64 4.70 -12.25
N GLU A 556 -10.80 3.74 -11.85
CA GLU A 556 -10.74 2.39 -12.40
C GLU A 556 -12.08 1.64 -12.20
N CYS A 557 -12.71 1.78 -11.04
CA CYS A 557 -14.04 1.24 -10.78
C CYS A 557 -15.05 1.78 -11.82
N GLY A 558 -15.04 3.08 -12.11
CA GLY A 558 -15.89 3.68 -13.15
C GLY A 558 -15.65 3.07 -14.54
N ILE A 559 -14.39 2.80 -14.92
CA ILE A 559 -14.04 2.14 -16.20
C ILE A 559 -14.62 0.72 -16.25
N ASN A 560 -14.48 -0.03 -15.17
CA ASN A 560 -15.01 -1.39 -15.06
C ASN A 560 -16.55 -1.41 -15.11
N LEU A 561 -17.22 -0.48 -14.44
CA LEU A 561 -18.68 -0.32 -14.50
C LEU A 561 -19.16 0.02 -15.91
N PHE A 562 -18.43 0.87 -16.64
CA PHE A 562 -18.73 1.16 -18.04
C PHE A 562 -18.63 -0.10 -18.91
N HIS A 563 -17.56 -0.88 -18.72
CA HIS A 563 -17.36 -2.10 -19.51
C HIS A 563 -18.50 -3.12 -19.29
N GLU A 564 -18.95 -3.29 -18.06
CA GLU A 564 -20.06 -4.19 -17.73
C GLU A 564 -21.44 -3.66 -18.13
N SER A 565 -21.60 -2.33 -18.29
CA SER A 565 -22.91 -1.71 -18.53
C SER A 565 -23.55 -2.10 -19.84
N ILE A 566 -24.87 -2.28 -19.81
CA ILE A 566 -25.71 -2.47 -20.99
C ILE A 566 -25.99 -1.08 -21.63
N SER A 567 -26.04 -1.02 -22.96
CA SER A 567 -26.34 0.22 -23.71
C SER A 567 -25.38 1.38 -23.40
N ARG A 568 -24.09 1.12 -23.46
CA ARG A 568 -23.01 2.05 -23.11
C ARG A 568 -23.11 3.45 -23.70
N SER A 569 -23.50 3.55 -24.97
CA SER A 569 -23.67 4.83 -25.69
C SER A 569 -24.77 5.72 -25.11
N ALA A 570 -25.82 5.14 -24.52
CA ALA A 570 -26.92 5.87 -23.90
C ALA A 570 -26.59 6.44 -22.51
N LEU A 571 -25.42 6.10 -21.94
CA LEU A 571 -24.98 6.46 -20.60
C LEU A 571 -23.78 7.43 -20.62
N SER A 572 -23.46 8.01 -21.78
CA SER A 572 -22.27 8.86 -21.95
C SER A 572 -22.23 10.05 -21.00
N GLN A 573 -23.37 10.71 -20.79
CA GLN A 573 -23.44 11.90 -19.91
C GLN A 573 -23.19 11.56 -18.44
N GLU A 574 -23.74 10.45 -17.96
CA GLU A 574 -23.57 10.01 -16.56
C GLU A 574 -22.11 9.62 -16.26
N PHE A 575 -21.43 9.00 -17.21
CA PHE A 575 -20.01 8.70 -17.10
C PHE A 575 -19.14 9.96 -17.20
N GLU A 576 -19.46 10.88 -18.12
CA GLU A 576 -18.76 12.16 -18.23
C GLU A 576 -18.85 12.95 -16.90
N ASP A 577 -20.05 13.04 -16.31
CA ASP A 577 -20.26 13.71 -15.03
C ASP A 577 -19.52 13.03 -13.88
N PHE A 578 -19.44 11.70 -13.92
CA PHE A 578 -18.66 10.93 -12.94
C PHE A 578 -17.15 11.21 -13.06
N PHE A 579 -16.59 11.25 -14.27
CA PHE A 579 -15.16 11.46 -14.48
C PHE A 579 -14.70 12.91 -14.33
N ARG A 580 -15.64 13.86 -14.34
CA ARG A 580 -15.33 15.30 -14.19
C ARG A 580 -14.58 15.58 -12.89
N GLY A 581 -13.40 16.20 -13.02
CA GLY A 581 -12.55 16.56 -11.88
C GLY A 581 -11.78 15.39 -11.25
N LYS A 582 -11.75 14.20 -11.88
CA LYS A 582 -10.96 13.06 -11.41
C LYS A 582 -9.64 12.94 -12.14
N SER A 583 -8.73 12.20 -11.55
CA SER A 583 -7.42 11.90 -12.09
C SER A 583 -7.27 10.40 -12.29
N LEU A 584 -6.56 10.00 -13.34
CA LEU A 584 -6.27 8.61 -13.65
C LEU A 584 -4.76 8.37 -13.63
N TYR A 585 -4.33 7.38 -12.87
CA TYR A 585 -2.94 6.93 -12.79
C TYR A 585 -2.78 5.58 -13.49
N ILE A 586 -1.91 5.52 -14.46
CA ILE A 586 -1.63 4.34 -15.27
C ILE A 586 -0.14 4.01 -15.14
N ASN A 587 0.17 2.85 -14.62
CA ASN A 587 1.52 2.28 -14.61
C ASN A 587 1.66 1.31 -15.79
N SER A 588 2.88 1.17 -16.32
CA SER A 588 3.20 0.21 -17.40
C SER A 588 2.78 -1.23 -17.10
N GLU A 589 2.79 -1.62 -15.82
CA GLU A 589 2.39 -2.96 -15.34
C GLU A 589 0.88 -3.13 -15.20
N ASN A 590 0.13 -2.04 -14.94
CA ASN A 590 -1.28 -2.06 -14.55
C ASN A 590 -2.14 -1.18 -15.47
N ILE A 591 -2.04 -1.38 -16.78
CA ILE A 591 -2.95 -0.71 -17.71
C ILE A 591 -4.32 -1.40 -17.60
N PRO A 592 -5.41 -0.70 -17.21
CA PRO A 592 -6.74 -1.29 -17.13
C PRO A 592 -7.14 -1.95 -18.46
N ASP A 593 -7.57 -3.20 -18.41
CA ASP A 593 -7.86 -4.00 -19.61
C ASP A 593 -8.92 -3.35 -20.52
N TYR A 594 -9.82 -2.58 -19.93
CA TYR A 594 -10.95 -1.96 -20.63
C TYR A 594 -10.76 -0.47 -20.93
N LEU A 595 -9.59 0.07 -20.65
CA LEU A 595 -9.31 1.49 -20.85
C LEU A 595 -9.46 1.94 -22.31
N PHE A 596 -9.09 1.07 -23.24
CA PHE A 596 -9.27 1.30 -24.67
C PHE A 596 -10.71 1.46 -25.07
N ASP A 597 -11.53 0.44 -24.73
CA ASP A 597 -12.96 0.41 -25.06
C ASP A 597 -13.66 1.62 -24.44
N PHE A 598 -13.23 2.01 -23.23
CA PHE A 598 -13.75 3.17 -22.54
C PHE A 598 -13.49 4.47 -23.31
N PHE A 599 -12.24 4.76 -23.65
CA PHE A 599 -11.89 6.00 -24.36
C PHE A 599 -12.39 6.00 -25.82
N GLU A 600 -12.49 4.85 -26.48
CA GLU A 600 -13.02 4.75 -27.83
C GLU A 600 -14.52 5.09 -27.87
N HIS A 601 -15.31 4.59 -26.90
CA HIS A 601 -16.75 4.81 -26.83
C HIS A 601 -17.13 6.14 -26.16
N LEU A 602 -16.32 6.64 -25.23
CA LEU A 602 -16.58 7.86 -24.45
C LEU A 602 -15.42 8.86 -24.55
N PRO A 603 -15.16 9.42 -25.75
CA PRO A 603 -14.03 10.33 -25.94
C PRO A 603 -14.12 11.59 -25.06
N ASN A 604 -15.32 12.10 -24.76
CA ASN A 604 -15.51 13.26 -23.89
C ASN A 604 -15.10 13.03 -22.44
N CYS A 605 -15.12 11.77 -21.95
CA CYS A 605 -14.66 11.46 -20.61
C CYS A 605 -13.16 11.71 -20.44
N ALA A 606 -12.35 11.56 -21.49
CA ALA A 606 -10.94 11.89 -21.46
C ALA A 606 -10.69 13.39 -21.22
N SER A 607 -11.53 14.24 -21.86
CA SER A 607 -11.48 15.69 -21.66
C SER A 607 -12.07 16.13 -20.32
N ALA A 608 -12.93 15.32 -19.71
CA ALA A 608 -13.53 15.58 -18.39
C ALA A 608 -12.56 15.29 -17.24
N LEU A 609 -11.56 14.42 -17.45
CA LEU A 609 -10.50 14.17 -16.48
C LEU A 609 -9.64 15.41 -16.27
N ASP A 610 -9.25 15.70 -15.03
CA ASP A 610 -8.36 16.81 -14.72
C ASP A 610 -6.94 16.53 -15.18
N PHE A 611 -6.41 15.32 -14.88
CA PHE A 611 -5.15 14.87 -15.43
C PHE A 611 -5.05 13.34 -15.54
N ILE A 612 -4.15 12.90 -16.41
CA ILE A 612 -3.72 11.50 -16.53
C ILE A 612 -2.24 11.44 -16.22
N LYS A 613 -1.85 10.53 -15.33
CA LYS A 613 -0.46 10.23 -15.02
C LYS A 613 -0.08 8.89 -15.60
N LEU A 614 1.05 8.86 -16.33
CA LEU A 614 1.62 7.67 -16.94
C LEU A 614 3.00 7.43 -16.37
N ASP A 615 3.22 6.31 -15.70
CA ASP A 615 4.53 5.90 -15.24
C ASP A 615 5.02 4.70 -16.04
N PHE A 616 6.10 4.89 -16.77
CA PHE A 616 6.80 3.86 -17.52
C PHE A 616 8.09 3.47 -16.78
N HIS A 617 8.16 2.22 -16.34
CA HIS A 617 9.34 1.60 -15.73
C HIS A 617 9.85 0.48 -16.64
N ARG A 618 11.15 0.32 -16.74
CA ARG A 618 11.71 -0.87 -17.35
C ARG A 618 11.57 -2.03 -16.37
N GLU A 619 10.90 -3.11 -16.78
CA GLU A 619 10.97 -4.37 -16.05
C GLU A 619 12.43 -4.85 -15.99
N ALA A 620 12.90 -5.21 -14.80
CA ALA A 620 14.13 -5.96 -14.66
C ALA A 620 13.91 -7.33 -15.33
N THR A 621 14.35 -7.47 -16.59
CA THR A 621 14.31 -8.75 -17.27
C THR A 621 15.09 -9.74 -16.43
N ALA A 622 14.40 -10.72 -15.84
CA ALA A 622 14.99 -11.88 -15.24
C ALA A 622 15.91 -12.53 -16.28
N SER A 623 17.21 -12.48 -15.98
CA SER A 623 18.30 -13.30 -16.50
C SER A 623 18.09 -13.99 -17.85
N GLN A 624 18.68 -13.43 -18.90
CA GLN A 624 19.26 -14.23 -19.98
C GLN A 624 20.40 -15.10 -19.43
N ASP A 625 20.07 -16.25 -18.86
CA ASP A 625 21.00 -17.35 -18.63
C ASP A 625 20.31 -18.65 -19.00
N MET A 626 20.12 -18.88 -20.28
CA MET A 626 20.03 -20.18 -20.95
C MET A 626 20.28 -19.97 -22.43
N ALA A 627 21.48 -19.50 -22.79
CA ALA A 627 21.97 -19.71 -24.14
C ALA A 627 22.50 -21.12 -24.22
N THR A 628 21.68 -22.05 -24.70
CA THR A 628 22.17 -23.30 -25.28
C THR A 628 22.89 -22.96 -26.58
N GLU A 629 24.19 -23.29 -26.59
CA GLU A 629 24.99 -23.41 -27.80
C GLU A 629 24.26 -24.31 -28.81
N ASP A 630 23.81 -23.77 -29.91
CA ASP A 630 23.91 -24.26 -31.29
C ASP A 630 22.92 -23.49 -32.18
N THR A 631 23.45 -22.52 -32.90
CA THR A 631 23.10 -22.31 -34.32
C THR A 631 23.95 -21.17 -34.87
N SER A 632 24.96 -21.57 -35.60
CA SER A 632 25.76 -20.71 -36.47
C SER A 632 24.91 -20.19 -37.64
N ARG A 633 25.07 -18.86 -37.91
CA ARG A 633 24.68 -18.15 -39.13
C ARG A 633 23.21 -17.72 -39.25
N ILE A 634 22.93 -16.53 -38.77
CA ILE A 634 22.05 -15.55 -39.44
C ILE A 634 22.54 -14.13 -39.12
N HIS A 635 22.59 -13.24 -40.09
CA HIS A 635 23.02 -11.83 -39.98
C HIS A 635 22.22 -11.07 -38.91
N PRO A 636 22.85 -10.08 -38.21
CA PRO A 636 22.16 -9.25 -37.27
C PRO A 636 21.31 -8.20 -38.02
N GLU A 637 20.08 -8.55 -38.38
CA GLU A 637 19.05 -7.56 -38.63
C GLU A 637 18.56 -7.07 -37.26
N GLU A 638 18.42 -5.75 -37.12
CA GLU A 638 18.03 -5.01 -35.93
C GLU A 638 16.86 -5.69 -35.20
N SER A 639 17.05 -6.13 -33.96
CA SER A 639 15.99 -6.68 -33.13
C SER A 639 14.89 -5.62 -32.94
N SER A 640 13.69 -5.93 -33.39
CA SER A 640 12.51 -5.04 -33.37
C SER A 640 11.80 -4.99 -32.01
N GLU A 641 12.45 -5.39 -30.92
CA GLU A 641 11.87 -5.32 -29.59
C GLU A 641 11.81 -3.86 -29.10
N THR A 642 10.59 -3.38 -28.87
CA THR A 642 10.31 -2.08 -28.27
C THR A 642 10.36 -2.18 -26.74
N TYR A 643 10.97 -1.17 -26.08
CA TYR A 643 11.02 -1.08 -24.61
C TYR A 643 9.76 -0.44 -24.00
N ILE A 644 9.02 0.33 -24.81
CA ILE A 644 7.73 0.92 -24.39
C ILE A 644 6.62 -0.13 -24.58
N PRO A 645 5.78 -0.41 -23.55
CA PRO A 645 4.73 -1.41 -23.64
C PRO A 645 3.79 -1.19 -24.83
N SER A 646 3.61 -2.21 -25.67
CA SER A 646 2.76 -2.15 -26.88
C SER A 646 1.31 -1.73 -26.59
N ARG A 647 0.81 -2.05 -25.38
CA ARG A 647 -0.54 -1.64 -24.94
C ARG A 647 -0.66 -0.14 -24.77
N ALA A 648 0.32 0.51 -24.10
CA ALA A 648 0.33 1.97 -23.95
C ALA A 648 0.44 2.65 -25.32
N VAL A 649 1.31 2.12 -26.19
CA VAL A 649 1.48 2.62 -27.55
C VAL A 649 0.19 2.62 -28.33
N SER A 650 -0.53 1.50 -28.36
CA SER A 650 -1.77 1.39 -29.13
C SER A 650 -2.86 2.35 -28.63
N LEU A 651 -2.93 2.61 -27.32
CA LEU A 651 -3.87 3.59 -26.76
C LEU A 651 -3.65 4.99 -27.35
N PHE A 652 -2.41 5.48 -27.29
CA PHE A 652 -2.10 6.85 -27.71
C PHE A 652 -1.94 7.00 -29.23
N PHE A 653 -1.62 5.93 -29.94
CA PHE A 653 -1.41 5.97 -31.38
C PHE A 653 -2.72 6.14 -32.17
N ASN A 654 -3.80 5.50 -31.67
CA ASN A 654 -5.13 5.59 -32.28
C ASN A 654 -5.98 6.74 -31.72
N TRP A 655 -5.51 7.40 -30.67
CA TRP A 655 -6.22 8.48 -30.00
C TRP A 655 -6.22 9.77 -30.85
N LYS A 656 -7.38 10.35 -31.07
CA LYS A 656 -7.54 11.55 -31.93
C LYS A 656 -7.80 12.83 -31.16
N GLN A 657 -8.12 12.74 -29.87
CA GLN A 657 -8.41 13.91 -29.02
C GLN A 657 -7.23 14.23 -28.12
N GLU A 658 -7.17 15.46 -27.60
CA GLU A 658 -6.16 15.89 -26.66
C GLU A 658 -6.65 15.73 -25.22
N PHE A 659 -5.79 15.23 -24.34
CA PHE A 659 -6.00 15.27 -22.90
C PHE A 659 -5.73 16.67 -22.35
N LYS A 660 -6.43 17.05 -21.27
CA LYS A 660 -6.26 18.36 -20.64
C LYS A 660 -4.84 18.50 -20.05
N ILE A 661 -4.43 17.57 -19.20
CA ILE A 661 -3.10 17.49 -18.62
C ILE A 661 -2.61 16.05 -18.66
N LEU A 662 -1.40 15.86 -19.17
CA LEU A 662 -0.70 14.59 -19.17
C LEU A 662 0.58 14.74 -18.35
N ASP A 663 0.76 13.87 -17.36
CA ASP A 663 1.94 13.76 -16.52
C ASP A 663 2.63 12.44 -16.86
N VAL A 664 3.83 12.48 -17.40
CA VAL A 664 4.56 11.28 -17.84
C VAL A 664 5.85 11.15 -17.06
N THR A 665 6.05 10.00 -16.44
CA THR A 665 7.32 9.58 -15.83
C THR A 665 7.97 8.50 -16.68
N LEU A 666 9.24 8.69 -17.02
CA LEU A 666 10.10 7.68 -17.62
C LEU A 666 11.18 7.33 -16.63
N GLN A 667 11.30 6.05 -16.25
CA GLN A 667 12.26 5.63 -15.24
C GLN A 667 13.01 4.36 -15.66
N ASP A 668 14.35 4.39 -15.41
CA ASP A 668 15.25 3.24 -15.56
C ASP A 668 15.42 2.73 -17.01
N PHE A 669 15.32 3.61 -18.03
CA PHE A 669 15.57 3.28 -19.43
C PHE A 669 17.02 3.54 -19.85
N ASP A 670 17.88 2.52 -19.85
CA ASP A 670 19.26 2.61 -20.30
C ASP A 670 19.41 2.73 -21.82
N LYS A 671 18.45 2.17 -22.57
CA LYS A 671 18.40 2.19 -24.03
C LYS A 671 16.98 2.43 -24.51
N LEU A 672 16.85 3.21 -25.56
CA LEU A 672 15.61 3.41 -26.31
C LEU A 672 15.92 3.29 -27.79
N ASN A 673 15.05 2.62 -28.57
CA ASN A 673 15.23 2.54 -30.01
C ASN A 673 14.46 3.67 -30.74
N LYS A 674 14.67 3.81 -32.06
CA LYS A 674 13.99 4.85 -32.85
C LYS A 674 12.47 4.76 -32.83
N GLN A 675 11.93 3.56 -32.68
CA GLN A 675 10.49 3.33 -32.61
C GLN A 675 9.92 3.79 -31.25
N ASP A 676 10.65 3.51 -30.15
CA ASP A 676 10.27 4.01 -28.82
C ASP A 676 10.23 5.53 -28.78
N ILE A 677 11.24 6.18 -29.35
CA ILE A 677 11.32 7.66 -29.45
C ILE A 677 10.12 8.22 -30.23
N LYS A 678 9.74 7.58 -31.33
CA LYS A 678 8.57 7.97 -32.12
C LYS A 678 7.27 7.81 -31.33
N TYR A 679 7.15 6.74 -30.52
CA TYR A 679 6.00 6.51 -29.66
C TYR A 679 5.89 7.53 -28.54
N LEU A 680 7.00 7.84 -27.87
CA LEU A 680 7.04 8.90 -26.86
C LEU A 680 6.62 10.25 -27.44
N GLY A 681 7.14 10.64 -28.62
CA GLY A 681 6.73 11.86 -29.30
C GLY A 681 5.23 11.93 -29.58
N LYS A 682 4.59 10.82 -29.95
CA LYS A 682 3.15 10.74 -30.15
C LYS A 682 2.36 10.84 -28.83
N ILE A 683 2.81 10.15 -27.78
CA ILE A 683 2.22 10.24 -26.44
C ILE A 683 2.29 11.69 -25.94
N PHE A 684 3.44 12.32 -26.02
CA PHE A 684 3.65 13.68 -25.53
C PHE A 684 2.81 14.73 -26.27
N SER A 685 2.58 14.51 -27.58
CA SER A 685 1.73 15.41 -28.38
C SER A 685 0.22 15.18 -28.16
N SER A 686 -0.20 14.21 -27.37
CA SER A 686 -1.61 13.86 -27.15
C SER A 686 -2.31 14.68 -26.07
N ALA A 687 -1.67 15.71 -25.51
CA ALA A 687 -2.24 16.52 -24.44
C ALA A 687 -2.11 18.03 -24.71
N THR A 688 -3.01 18.82 -24.14
CA THR A 688 -2.93 20.28 -24.18
C THR A 688 -1.82 20.83 -23.27
N SER A 689 -1.55 20.14 -22.16
CA SER A 689 -0.48 20.48 -21.21
C SER A 689 0.27 19.22 -20.79
N LEU A 690 1.60 19.22 -20.98
CA LEU A 690 2.46 18.10 -20.64
C LEU A 690 3.38 18.44 -19.46
N LYS A 691 3.45 17.53 -18.47
CA LYS A 691 4.50 17.44 -17.47
C LYS A 691 5.31 16.20 -17.77
N LEU A 692 6.64 16.34 -17.83
CA LEU A 692 7.55 15.25 -18.15
C LEU A 692 8.61 15.10 -17.07
N TYR A 693 8.71 13.90 -16.51
CA TYR A 693 9.74 13.52 -15.56
C TYR A 693 10.57 12.37 -16.11
N ILE A 694 11.87 12.59 -16.25
CA ILE A 694 12.85 11.63 -16.77
C ILE A 694 13.84 11.30 -15.66
N LYS A 695 13.86 10.03 -15.21
CA LYS A 695 14.66 9.57 -14.09
C LYS A 695 15.51 8.37 -14.48
N ARG A 696 16.83 8.48 -14.29
CA ARG A 696 17.80 7.41 -14.61
C ARG A 696 17.61 6.81 -16.01
N CYS A 697 17.47 7.69 -17.03
CA CYS A 697 17.21 7.30 -18.41
C CYS A 697 18.39 7.67 -19.32
N ALA A 698 19.46 6.88 -19.30
CA ALA A 698 20.60 7.09 -20.20
C ALA A 698 20.23 6.95 -21.69
N GLY A 699 19.21 6.16 -22.01
CA GLY A 699 18.71 5.97 -23.37
C GLY A 699 18.03 7.20 -23.98
N MET A 700 17.75 8.24 -23.20
CA MET A 700 17.18 9.50 -23.70
C MET A 700 18.26 10.48 -24.22
N ALA A 701 19.52 10.29 -23.87
CA ALA A 701 20.60 11.19 -24.26
C ALA A 701 20.69 11.31 -25.79
N GLY A 702 20.79 12.54 -26.32
CA GLY A 702 20.77 12.83 -27.75
C GLY A 702 19.43 12.69 -28.45
N SER A 703 18.34 12.42 -27.71
CA SER A 703 17.02 12.18 -28.30
C SER A 703 16.01 13.31 -28.08
N PHE A 704 16.35 14.32 -27.28
CA PHE A 704 15.44 15.43 -26.95
C PHE A 704 14.96 16.22 -28.19
N SER A 705 15.80 16.39 -29.19
CA SER A 705 15.41 17.05 -30.47
C SER A 705 14.26 16.32 -31.15
N SER A 706 14.31 14.98 -31.16
CA SER A 706 13.30 14.15 -31.80
C SER A 706 12.01 14.04 -31.00
N VAL A 707 12.10 14.12 -29.66
CA VAL A 707 10.96 13.93 -28.75
C VAL A 707 10.30 15.25 -28.41
N LEU A 708 11.09 16.30 -28.08
CA LEU A 708 10.58 17.61 -27.65
C LEU A 708 10.35 18.57 -28.82
N GLY A 709 11.05 18.41 -29.93
CA GLY A 709 10.97 19.32 -31.08
C GLY A 709 9.58 19.43 -31.70
N THR A 710 8.71 18.42 -31.49
CA THR A 710 7.32 18.42 -31.94
C THR A 710 6.33 18.84 -30.86
N CYS A 711 6.77 18.96 -29.60
CA CYS A 711 5.90 19.16 -28.45
C CYS A 711 5.94 20.62 -27.96
N LYS A 712 4.99 21.45 -28.43
CA LYS A 712 4.84 22.85 -27.96
C LYS A 712 4.09 22.98 -26.64
N ASN A 713 3.59 21.90 -26.09
CA ASN A 713 2.67 21.83 -24.94
C ASN A 713 3.36 21.49 -23.60
N ILE A 714 4.70 21.41 -23.57
CA ILE A 714 5.43 21.09 -22.34
C ILE A 714 5.46 22.32 -21.43
N HIS A 715 4.92 22.18 -20.22
CA HIS A 715 4.91 23.22 -19.20
C HIS A 715 5.85 22.90 -18.03
N SER A 716 6.15 21.62 -17.78
CA SER A 716 7.08 21.18 -16.73
C SER A 716 7.98 20.08 -17.23
N LEU A 717 9.27 20.25 -17.05
CA LEU A 717 10.30 19.25 -17.35
C LEU A 717 11.16 19.03 -16.12
N MET A 718 11.28 17.77 -15.71
CA MET A 718 12.18 17.34 -14.65
C MET A 718 13.12 16.25 -15.19
N VAL A 719 14.40 16.41 -14.97
CA VAL A 719 15.44 15.44 -15.36
C VAL A 719 16.25 15.09 -14.12
N GLU A 720 16.31 13.82 -13.76
CA GLU A 720 17.01 13.32 -12.58
C GLU A 720 17.93 12.16 -12.97
N ALA A 721 19.20 12.25 -12.58
CA ALA A 721 20.22 11.21 -12.78
C ALA A 721 20.26 10.68 -14.24
N SER A 722 19.98 11.54 -15.21
CA SER A 722 19.89 11.20 -16.63
C SER A 722 20.84 12.11 -17.43
N PRO A 723 21.78 11.56 -18.20
CA PRO A 723 22.76 12.35 -18.94
C PRO A 723 22.10 13.21 -20.02
N LEU A 724 22.60 14.44 -20.21
CA LEU A 724 22.19 15.37 -21.25
C LEU A 724 23.36 15.67 -22.16
N THR A 725 23.12 15.70 -23.45
CA THR A 725 24.11 16.22 -24.43
C THR A 725 23.98 17.74 -24.59
N ILE A 726 24.97 18.41 -25.21
CA ILE A 726 24.87 19.84 -25.51
C ILE A 726 23.61 20.14 -26.37
N GLU A 727 23.34 19.27 -27.33
CA GLU A 727 22.17 19.38 -28.19
C GLU A 727 20.86 19.23 -27.42
N ASP A 728 20.79 18.31 -26.45
CA ASP A 728 19.63 18.15 -25.58
C ASP A 728 19.36 19.41 -24.74
N GLU A 729 20.42 19.95 -24.14
CA GLU A 729 20.34 21.19 -23.37
C GLU A 729 19.86 22.37 -24.24
N GLN A 730 20.36 22.51 -25.47
CA GLN A 730 19.88 23.52 -26.41
C GLN A 730 18.42 23.34 -26.77
N HIS A 731 17.98 22.10 -27.03
CA HIS A 731 16.58 21.84 -27.35
C HIS A 731 15.64 22.13 -26.19
N ILE A 732 16.04 21.87 -24.93
CA ILE A 732 15.27 22.27 -23.75
C ILE A 732 15.01 23.78 -23.77
N THR A 733 16.00 24.60 -24.13
CA THR A 733 15.85 26.07 -24.17
C THR A 733 14.97 26.59 -25.31
N LEU A 734 14.66 25.75 -26.30
CA LEU A 734 13.71 26.07 -27.38
C LEU A 734 12.25 25.84 -26.99
N VAL A 735 11.97 25.19 -25.86
CA VAL A 735 10.61 24.94 -25.34
C VAL A 735 10.07 26.20 -24.66
N THR A 736 9.62 27.17 -25.46
CA THR A 736 9.24 28.51 -24.97
C THR A 736 8.04 28.53 -23.99
N ASN A 737 7.20 27.47 -23.94
CA ASN A 737 6.06 27.37 -23.03
C ASN A 737 6.41 26.74 -21.67
N LEU A 738 7.67 26.40 -21.46
CA LEU A 738 8.14 25.79 -20.22
C LEU A 738 7.99 26.76 -19.05
N LYS A 739 7.29 26.34 -18.01
CA LYS A 739 7.09 27.11 -16.77
C LYS A 739 7.95 26.60 -15.63
N THR A 740 8.25 25.30 -15.63
CA THR A 740 9.10 24.65 -14.60
C THR A 740 10.19 23.83 -15.27
N LEU A 741 11.43 24.11 -14.91
CA LEU A 741 12.60 23.30 -15.27
C LEU A 741 13.30 22.86 -13.99
N SER A 742 13.50 21.55 -13.86
CA SER A 742 14.17 20.96 -12.71
C SER A 742 15.20 19.93 -13.20
N ILE A 743 16.45 20.09 -12.83
CA ILE A 743 17.53 19.18 -13.19
C ILE A 743 18.27 18.76 -11.92
N HIS A 744 18.35 17.44 -11.70
CA HIS A 744 18.88 16.85 -10.48
C HIS A 744 19.94 15.78 -10.77
N ASP A 745 20.93 15.70 -9.89
CA ASP A 745 21.85 14.56 -9.77
C ASP A 745 22.63 14.19 -11.04
N LEU A 746 23.12 15.19 -11.78
CA LEU A 746 24.08 14.97 -12.88
C LEU A 746 25.50 14.71 -12.33
N GLN A 747 25.61 13.69 -11.42
CA GLN A 747 26.82 13.45 -10.61
C GLN A 747 28.11 13.25 -11.39
N THR A 748 28.03 12.76 -12.62
CA THR A 748 29.21 12.41 -13.45
C THR A 748 29.41 13.37 -14.61
N GLN A 749 28.46 14.23 -14.90
CA GLN A 749 28.53 15.18 -16.01
C GLN A 749 28.37 16.61 -15.50
N ARG A 750 29.21 17.49 -15.99
CA ARG A 750 29.04 18.93 -15.97
C ARG A 750 27.93 19.27 -16.98
N LEU A 751 27.10 20.29 -16.70
CA LEU A 751 26.28 20.89 -17.76
C LEU A 751 27.18 21.24 -18.95
N ALA A 752 26.77 20.80 -20.12
CA ALA A 752 27.61 20.87 -21.30
C ALA A 752 27.66 22.30 -21.91
N GLY A 753 26.99 23.27 -21.31
CA GLY A 753 26.97 24.68 -21.71
C GLY A 753 25.78 25.08 -22.59
N GLY A 754 25.03 24.11 -23.15
CA GLY A 754 23.92 24.39 -24.03
C GLY A 754 22.77 25.11 -23.34
N LEU A 755 22.49 24.73 -22.07
CA LEU A 755 21.45 25.36 -21.25
C LEU A 755 21.87 26.75 -20.77
N THR A 756 23.08 26.89 -20.23
CA THR A 756 23.55 28.16 -19.65
C THR A 756 23.67 29.26 -20.71
N ASP A 757 24.16 28.92 -21.92
CA ASP A 757 24.27 29.87 -23.04
C ASP A 757 22.93 30.38 -23.56
N ASN A 758 21.87 29.59 -23.42
CA ASN A 758 20.58 29.88 -24.05
C ASN A 758 19.42 30.03 -23.06
N LEU A 759 19.66 30.05 -21.73
CA LEU A 759 18.65 30.10 -20.71
C LEU A 759 17.67 31.26 -20.88
N GLY A 760 18.14 32.42 -21.33
CA GLY A 760 17.33 33.61 -21.59
C GLY A 760 16.20 33.43 -22.62
N ASN A 761 16.18 32.33 -23.38
CA ASN A 761 15.10 31.98 -24.31
C ASN A 761 13.85 31.49 -23.61
N LEU A 762 13.98 30.99 -22.37
CA LEU A 762 12.86 30.46 -21.55
C LEU A 762 12.06 31.58 -20.86
N LYS A 763 11.55 32.53 -21.62
CA LYS A 763 10.89 33.74 -21.07
C LYS A 763 9.67 33.49 -20.17
N ASN A 764 9.02 32.30 -20.27
CA ASN A 764 7.84 31.93 -19.51
C ASN A 764 8.16 31.11 -18.27
N ILE A 765 9.44 30.87 -17.98
CA ILE A 765 9.81 30.05 -16.83
C ILE A 765 9.48 30.78 -15.53
N MET A 766 8.82 30.06 -14.63
CA MET A 766 8.45 30.52 -13.30
C MET A 766 9.28 29.86 -12.21
N LYS A 767 9.77 28.63 -12.47
CA LYS A 767 10.50 27.84 -11.50
C LYS A 767 11.72 27.20 -12.16
N LEU A 768 12.88 27.52 -11.61
CA LEU A 768 14.16 26.93 -12.02
C LEU A 768 14.82 26.25 -10.83
N ILE A 769 15.06 24.95 -10.96
CA ILE A 769 15.67 24.12 -9.92
C ILE A 769 16.88 23.38 -10.51
N LEU A 770 18.05 23.61 -9.96
CA LEU A 770 19.28 22.92 -10.30
C LEU A 770 19.88 22.34 -9.02
N ASN A 771 19.96 21.01 -8.94
CA ASN A 771 20.38 20.31 -7.73
C ASN A 771 21.47 19.28 -8.02
N ASN A 772 22.52 19.30 -7.21
CA ASN A 772 23.65 18.37 -7.30
C ASN A 772 24.27 18.31 -8.72
N ILE A 773 24.67 19.49 -9.20
CA ILE A 773 25.23 19.69 -10.54
C ILE A 773 26.61 20.29 -10.44
N LYS A 774 27.56 19.80 -11.25
CA LYS A 774 28.89 20.43 -11.44
C LYS A 774 28.78 21.58 -12.42
N MET A 775 29.23 22.75 -12.01
CA MET A 775 29.20 23.98 -12.81
C MET A 775 30.51 24.79 -12.59
N ASN A 776 31.15 25.20 -13.61
CA ASN A 776 32.31 26.09 -13.45
C ASN A 776 31.91 27.58 -13.38
N GLU A 777 32.92 28.45 -13.15
CA GLU A 777 32.69 29.88 -13.02
C GLU A 777 32.15 30.52 -14.32
N ASP A 778 32.61 30.10 -15.48
CA ASP A 778 32.15 30.61 -16.78
C ASP A 778 30.67 30.23 -17.04
N ASP A 779 30.30 28.99 -16.74
CA ASP A 779 28.88 28.55 -16.83
C ASP A 779 27.96 29.30 -15.87
N ALA A 780 28.45 29.60 -14.68
CA ALA A 780 27.72 30.39 -13.70
C ALA A 780 27.55 31.85 -14.14
N ILE A 781 28.54 32.46 -14.81
CA ILE A 781 28.42 33.79 -15.39
C ILE A 781 27.35 33.82 -16.49
N LYS A 782 27.40 32.85 -17.41
CA LYS A 782 26.38 32.72 -18.47
C LYS A 782 24.98 32.45 -17.91
N LEU A 783 24.89 31.60 -16.86
CA LEU A 783 23.62 31.38 -16.12
C LEU A 783 23.09 32.70 -15.53
N ALA A 784 23.97 33.50 -14.92
CA ALA A 784 23.62 34.80 -14.35
C ALA A 784 23.11 35.78 -15.43
N GLU A 785 23.73 35.82 -16.58
CA GLU A 785 23.27 36.61 -17.73
C GLU A 785 21.89 36.15 -18.23
N GLY A 786 21.68 34.83 -18.33
CA GLY A 786 20.41 34.26 -18.70
C GLY A 786 19.28 34.59 -17.70
N LEU A 787 19.54 34.54 -16.38
CA LEU A 787 18.61 34.87 -15.32
C LEU A 787 18.05 36.29 -15.42
N THR A 788 18.84 37.28 -15.88
CA THR A 788 18.36 38.66 -16.05
C THR A 788 17.17 38.79 -17.02
N ASN A 789 17.06 37.84 -17.96
CA ASN A 789 16.00 37.83 -18.99
C ASN A 789 14.72 37.11 -18.50
N LEU A 790 14.72 36.42 -17.33
CA LEU A 790 13.62 35.63 -16.85
C LEU A 790 12.70 36.44 -15.95
N LYS A 791 11.92 37.34 -16.55
CA LYS A 791 11.06 38.29 -15.81
C LYS A 791 9.90 37.61 -15.04
N ASN A 792 9.52 36.38 -15.39
CA ASN A 792 8.44 35.62 -14.74
C ASN A 792 8.92 34.66 -13.66
N LEU A 793 10.23 34.66 -13.34
CA LEU A 793 10.81 33.73 -12.37
C LEU A 793 10.34 34.07 -10.97
N SER A 794 9.61 33.15 -10.34
CA SER A 794 9.11 33.28 -8.96
C SER A 794 9.90 32.37 -7.98
N LEU A 795 10.49 31.27 -8.47
CA LEU A 795 11.27 30.34 -7.65
C LEU A 795 12.60 30.03 -8.32
N LEU A 796 13.68 30.28 -7.58
CA LEU A 796 15.02 29.83 -7.92
C LEU A 796 15.57 28.95 -6.80
N ARG A 797 15.93 27.71 -7.16
CA ARG A 797 16.57 26.78 -6.24
C ARG A 797 17.85 26.25 -6.86
N LEU A 798 18.96 26.59 -6.27
CA LEU A 798 20.30 26.10 -6.60
C LEU A 798 20.84 25.39 -5.36
N THR A 799 21.08 24.10 -5.46
CA THR A 799 21.48 23.30 -4.29
C THR A 799 22.59 22.34 -4.66
N HIS A 800 23.57 22.21 -3.76
CA HIS A 800 24.74 21.34 -3.94
C HIS A 800 25.46 21.55 -5.27
N LEU A 801 25.74 22.83 -5.63
CA LEU A 801 26.55 23.17 -6.80
C LEU A 801 28.05 23.11 -6.44
N SER A 802 28.81 22.29 -7.14
CA SER A 802 30.26 22.17 -6.95
C SER A 802 31.02 22.83 -8.12
N ASP A 803 32.29 23.17 -7.87
CA ASP A 803 33.24 23.73 -8.82
C ASP A 803 32.88 25.15 -9.32
N ILE A 804 31.91 25.84 -8.71
CA ILE A 804 31.34 27.11 -9.17
C ILE A 804 32.25 28.32 -8.97
N GLY A 805 33.31 28.22 -8.17
CA GLY A 805 34.25 29.32 -7.92
C GLY A 805 33.56 30.59 -7.41
N LYS A 806 33.86 31.76 -8.02
CA LYS A 806 33.19 33.02 -7.73
C LYS A 806 31.89 33.24 -8.52
N GLY A 807 31.43 32.22 -9.23
CA GLY A 807 30.22 32.29 -10.06
C GLY A 807 28.97 32.69 -9.30
N MET A 808 28.86 32.30 -7.99
CA MET A 808 27.71 32.69 -7.15
C MET A 808 27.60 34.20 -6.96
N ASP A 809 28.71 34.96 -6.99
CA ASP A 809 28.65 36.40 -6.86
C ASP A 809 27.91 37.04 -8.05
N TYR A 810 28.12 36.52 -9.25
CA TYR A 810 27.45 36.97 -10.48
C TYR A 810 25.96 36.56 -10.46
N ILE A 811 25.65 35.33 -10.02
CA ILE A 811 24.27 34.85 -9.91
C ILE A 811 23.47 35.73 -8.92
N VAL A 812 23.98 35.93 -7.71
CA VAL A 812 23.34 36.78 -6.71
C VAL A 812 23.16 38.22 -7.20
N LYS A 813 24.16 38.76 -7.86
CA LYS A 813 24.10 40.09 -8.47
C LYS A 813 22.98 40.16 -9.50
N SER A 814 22.86 39.20 -10.40
CA SER A 814 21.80 39.18 -11.43
C SER A 814 20.38 39.12 -10.85
N LEU A 815 20.21 38.43 -9.72
CA LEU A 815 18.90 38.29 -9.05
C LEU A 815 18.45 39.57 -8.31
N SER A 816 19.39 40.41 -7.91
CA SER A 816 19.13 41.49 -6.96
C SER A 816 19.29 42.89 -7.55
N CYS A 817 19.84 43.06 -8.79
CA CYS A 817 20.07 44.38 -9.37
C CYS A 817 18.83 45.15 -9.75
N GLU A 818 17.74 44.50 -10.09
CA GLU A 818 16.46 45.11 -10.50
C GLU A 818 15.30 44.54 -9.66
N PRO A 819 14.23 45.26 -9.43
CA PRO A 819 13.05 44.73 -8.81
C PRO A 819 12.50 43.52 -9.54
N CYS A 820 12.30 42.41 -8.84
CA CYS A 820 11.80 41.19 -9.42
C CYS A 820 10.71 40.52 -8.55
N ASP A 821 9.95 39.64 -9.18
CA ASP A 821 8.79 38.97 -8.57
C ASP A 821 9.17 37.64 -7.89
N LEU A 822 10.46 37.47 -7.50
CA LEU A 822 10.92 36.27 -6.79
C LEU A 822 10.26 36.14 -5.43
N GLU A 823 9.59 34.98 -5.23
CA GLU A 823 8.98 34.60 -3.96
C GLU A 823 9.87 33.64 -3.17
N GLU A 824 10.72 32.87 -3.85
CA GLU A 824 11.57 31.85 -3.24
C GLU A 824 12.98 31.85 -3.82
N ILE A 825 13.97 32.01 -2.95
CA ILE A 825 15.39 31.88 -3.24
C ILE A 825 15.98 30.83 -2.30
N GLN A 826 16.52 29.74 -2.86
CA GLN A 826 17.27 28.73 -2.13
C GLN A 826 18.65 28.56 -2.78
N LEU A 827 19.69 28.92 -2.07
CA LEU A 827 21.11 28.78 -2.46
C LEU A 827 21.83 27.91 -1.40
N VAL A 828 21.51 26.61 -1.41
CA VAL A 828 21.95 25.67 -0.36
C VAL A 828 23.19 24.93 -0.78
N SER A 829 24.25 24.96 0.03
CA SER A 829 25.51 24.26 -0.28
C SER A 829 26.09 24.63 -1.69
N CYS A 830 26.18 25.93 -1.96
CA CYS A 830 26.60 26.47 -3.27
C CYS A 830 27.87 27.29 -3.20
N CYS A 831 28.74 27.10 -2.20
CA CYS A 831 29.96 27.87 -1.98
C CYS A 831 29.72 29.39 -1.97
N LEU A 832 28.68 29.84 -1.28
CA LEU A 832 28.30 31.24 -1.21
C LEU A 832 29.39 32.07 -0.54
N SER A 833 29.88 33.11 -1.21
CA SER A 833 30.95 34.01 -0.70
C SER A 833 30.37 35.11 0.21
N ALA A 834 31.19 35.67 1.08
CA ALA A 834 30.84 36.88 1.86
C ALA A 834 30.41 38.05 0.94
N ASN A 835 31.03 38.20 -0.22
CA ASN A 835 30.69 39.21 -1.20
C ASN A 835 29.30 39.00 -1.81
N ALA A 836 28.95 37.76 -2.11
CA ALA A 836 27.58 37.42 -2.57
C ALA A 836 26.53 37.78 -1.53
N VAL A 837 26.77 37.40 -0.24
CA VAL A 837 25.85 37.73 0.87
C VAL A 837 25.70 39.26 1.06
N ARG A 838 26.82 40.00 0.95
CA ARG A 838 26.80 41.48 1.04
C ARG A 838 26.00 42.07 -0.13
N THR A 839 26.21 41.57 -1.35
CA THR A 839 25.48 42.01 -2.55
C THR A 839 23.97 41.76 -2.38
N LEU A 840 23.59 40.58 -1.89
CA LEU A 840 22.20 40.25 -1.59
C LEU A 840 21.61 41.22 -0.57
N ALA A 841 22.33 41.47 0.53
CA ALA A 841 21.91 42.40 1.60
C ALA A 841 21.67 43.81 1.06
N GLN A 842 22.57 44.34 0.23
CA GLN A 842 22.46 45.69 -0.30
C GLN A 842 21.29 45.87 -1.24
N ASN A 843 20.89 44.83 -1.92
CA ASN A 843 19.82 44.87 -2.91
C ASN A 843 18.52 44.18 -2.44
N LEU A 844 18.38 43.86 -1.17
CA LEU A 844 17.23 43.13 -0.61
C LEU A 844 15.88 43.87 -0.85
N HIS A 845 15.90 45.20 -0.98
CA HIS A 845 14.72 46.02 -1.30
C HIS A 845 14.10 45.69 -2.68
N ASN A 846 14.87 45.10 -3.59
CA ASN A 846 14.37 44.65 -4.91
C ASN A 846 13.64 43.30 -4.83
N LEU A 847 13.70 42.61 -3.69
CA LEU A 847 13.13 41.29 -3.44
C LEU A 847 11.91 41.35 -2.48
N ALA A 848 11.10 42.42 -2.59
CA ALA A 848 10.00 42.70 -1.63
C ALA A 848 8.94 41.59 -1.55
N LYS A 849 8.80 40.73 -2.58
CA LYS A 849 7.87 39.59 -2.62
C LYS A 849 8.44 38.31 -2.01
N LEU A 850 9.69 38.33 -1.56
CA LEU A 850 10.37 37.12 -1.10
C LEU A 850 9.69 36.57 0.17
N ARG A 851 9.32 35.31 0.09
CA ARG A 851 8.70 34.54 1.17
C ARG A 851 9.65 33.50 1.77
N ILE A 852 10.55 32.95 0.95
CA ILE A 852 11.50 31.92 1.39
C ILE A 852 12.91 32.38 0.99
N LEU A 853 13.77 32.50 1.99
CA LEU A 853 15.19 32.74 1.82
C LEU A 853 15.97 31.61 2.52
N ASP A 854 16.58 30.72 1.75
CA ASP A 854 17.39 29.61 2.24
C ASP A 854 18.82 29.72 1.73
N LEU A 855 19.74 30.04 2.62
CA LEU A 855 21.16 30.15 2.37
C LEU A 855 21.97 29.10 3.17
N SER A 856 21.28 28.09 3.71
CA SER A 856 21.88 27.07 4.59
C SER A 856 22.98 26.27 3.89
N GLU A 857 23.78 25.57 4.69
CA GLU A 857 24.89 24.73 4.24
C GLU A 857 25.99 25.46 3.45
N ASN A 858 26.04 26.78 3.51
CA ASN A 858 27.14 27.58 3.02
C ASN A 858 28.03 28.01 4.19
N TYR A 859 29.30 27.69 4.10
CA TYR A 859 30.30 28.11 5.07
C TYR A 859 30.85 29.49 4.69
N LEU A 860 30.67 30.48 5.55
CA LEU A 860 31.25 31.82 5.36
C LEU A 860 32.55 31.93 6.13
N GLU A 861 33.62 32.38 5.45
CA GLU A 861 34.92 32.70 6.06
C GLU A 861 34.80 33.92 7.00
N THR A 862 35.92 34.34 7.60
CA THR A 862 35.97 35.41 8.62
C THR A 862 35.35 36.74 8.18
N ASP A 863 35.37 37.07 6.88
CA ASP A 863 34.69 38.23 6.33
C ASP A 863 33.15 38.06 6.24
N GLY A 864 32.68 36.86 6.43
CA GLY A 864 31.25 36.52 6.38
C GLY A 864 30.45 37.11 7.51
N ASN A 865 31.08 37.39 8.67
CA ASN A 865 30.39 38.00 9.80
C ASN A 865 29.81 39.37 9.48
N GLU A 866 30.59 40.23 8.82
CA GLU A 866 30.14 41.58 8.43
C GLU A 866 29.04 41.49 7.38
N ALA A 867 29.17 40.60 6.40
CA ALA A 867 28.18 40.42 5.35
C ALA A 867 26.86 39.88 5.91
N LEU A 868 26.92 38.92 6.84
CA LEU A 868 25.75 38.39 7.51
C LEU A 868 25.08 39.43 8.40
N HIS A 869 25.88 40.24 9.10
CA HIS A 869 25.36 41.33 9.91
C HIS A 869 24.62 42.37 9.05
N GLU A 870 25.15 42.70 7.87
CA GLU A 870 24.49 43.61 6.91
C GLU A 870 23.17 43.00 6.39
N LEU A 871 23.15 41.69 6.08
CA LEU A 871 21.96 40.96 5.67
C LEU A 871 20.88 40.98 6.76
N VAL A 872 21.26 40.57 7.98
CA VAL A 872 20.33 40.57 9.14
C VAL A 872 19.73 41.95 9.41
N HIS A 873 20.55 42.98 9.29
CA HIS A 873 20.07 44.36 9.55
C HIS A 873 18.98 44.84 8.59
N ARG A 874 18.86 44.19 7.41
CA ARG A 874 17.90 44.60 6.36
C ARG A 874 16.75 43.60 6.15
N LEU A 875 16.62 42.56 6.97
CA LEU A 875 15.56 41.58 6.85
C LEU A 875 14.15 42.17 7.04
N ASN A 876 14.02 43.28 7.74
CA ASN A 876 12.76 43.97 7.91
C ASN A 876 12.15 44.48 6.57
N LEU A 877 12.94 44.54 5.49
CA LEU A 877 12.46 44.85 4.14
C LEU A 877 11.63 43.70 3.53
N LEU A 878 11.71 42.50 4.08
CA LEU A 878 11.02 41.30 3.60
C LEU A 878 9.73 41.05 4.42
N GLU A 879 8.73 41.89 4.22
CA GLU A 879 7.48 41.82 5.03
C GLU A 879 6.68 40.52 4.84
N GLN A 880 6.90 39.81 3.73
CA GLN A 880 6.20 38.58 3.40
C GLN A 880 6.99 37.31 3.80
N LEU A 881 8.08 37.45 4.53
CA LEU A 881 8.97 36.33 4.85
C LEU A 881 8.27 35.27 5.70
N THR A 882 8.26 34.04 5.20
CA THR A 882 7.68 32.85 5.87
C THR A 882 8.73 31.82 6.29
N ALA A 883 9.85 31.77 5.60
CA ALA A 883 10.94 30.85 5.92
C ALA A 883 12.32 31.52 5.77
N LEU A 884 13.15 31.37 6.78
CA LEU A 884 14.52 31.89 6.80
C LEU A 884 15.48 30.81 7.27
N MET A 885 16.48 30.47 6.44
CA MET A 885 17.58 29.59 6.77
C MET A 885 18.88 30.30 6.46
N LEU A 886 19.75 30.43 7.43
CA LEU A 886 20.95 31.25 7.33
C LEU A 886 22.23 30.38 7.16
N PRO A 887 23.33 30.97 6.61
CA PRO A 887 24.60 30.26 6.40
C PRO A 887 25.28 29.85 7.70
N TRP A 888 26.29 28.96 7.61
CA TRP A 888 27.07 28.43 8.73
C TRP A 888 28.35 29.23 9.01
N GLY A 889 29.01 28.95 10.13
CA GLY A 889 30.43 29.16 10.31
C GLY A 889 30.82 30.42 11.04
N CYS A 890 29.90 31.28 11.39
CA CYS A 890 30.19 32.58 12.00
C CYS A 890 30.08 32.55 13.53
N ASP A 891 30.91 33.37 14.25
CA ASP A 891 30.61 33.72 15.64
C ASP A 891 29.51 34.79 15.67
N VAL A 892 28.30 34.40 15.93
CA VAL A 892 27.09 35.18 15.62
C VAL A 892 26.46 35.82 16.84
N ARG A 893 27.11 35.84 17.98
CA ARG A 893 26.54 36.37 19.22
C ARG A 893 25.94 37.78 19.10
N VAL A 894 26.58 38.66 18.36
CA VAL A 894 26.10 40.03 18.12
C VAL A 894 24.93 40.01 17.11
N SER A 895 24.87 39.05 16.23
CA SER A 895 23.88 38.99 15.17
C SER A 895 22.55 38.36 15.60
N LEU A 896 22.53 37.44 16.62
CA LEU A 896 21.29 36.79 17.05
C LEU A 896 20.27 37.76 17.61
N THR A 897 20.66 38.61 18.56
CA THR A 897 19.77 39.62 19.15
C THR A 897 19.19 40.53 18.05
N ARG A 898 20.06 40.97 17.11
CA ARG A 898 19.64 41.83 16.00
C ARG A 898 18.72 41.09 15.04
N LEU A 899 18.99 39.79 14.76
CA LEU A 899 18.12 38.96 13.95
C LEU A 899 16.71 38.89 14.55
N LEU A 900 16.62 38.61 15.84
CA LEU A 900 15.33 38.48 16.51
C LEU A 900 14.57 39.83 16.57
N GLU A 901 15.27 40.96 16.72
CA GLU A 901 14.67 42.30 16.60
C GLU A 901 14.07 42.55 15.21
N GLN A 902 14.75 42.12 14.13
CA GLN A 902 14.24 42.25 12.76
C GLN A 902 13.07 41.30 12.50
N LEU A 903 13.12 40.08 13.01
CA LEU A 903 12.03 39.10 12.92
C LEU A 903 10.78 39.49 13.72
N GLU A 904 10.87 40.48 14.63
CA GLU A 904 9.70 41.05 15.27
C GLU A 904 8.68 41.63 14.27
N GLY A 905 9.17 42.05 13.09
CA GLY A 905 8.38 42.55 11.97
C GLY A 905 7.81 41.46 11.04
N ALA A 906 8.16 40.18 11.24
CA ALA A 906 7.75 39.09 10.35
C ALA A 906 6.68 38.15 10.98
N PRO A 907 5.40 38.58 11.10
CA PRO A 907 4.36 37.81 11.77
C PRO A 907 3.97 36.52 11.05
N GLN A 908 4.39 36.35 9.79
CA GLN A 908 4.09 35.23 8.92
C GLN A 908 5.19 34.13 8.97
N LEU A 909 6.17 34.26 9.86
CA LEU A 909 7.28 33.30 9.92
C LEU A 909 6.80 31.92 10.37
N VAL A 910 7.09 30.92 9.53
CA VAL A 910 6.74 29.50 9.71
C VAL A 910 7.97 28.67 10.00
N LYS A 911 9.13 29.03 9.41
CA LYS A 911 10.37 28.27 9.49
C LYS A 911 11.55 29.17 9.79
N LEU A 912 12.39 28.73 10.77
CA LEU A 912 13.67 29.36 11.11
C LEU A 912 14.76 28.31 11.22
N GLY A 913 15.90 28.52 10.54
CA GLY A 913 17.07 27.65 10.60
C GLY A 913 18.32 28.45 11.00
N LEU A 914 18.92 28.02 12.12
CA LEU A 914 20.15 28.55 12.70
C LEU A 914 21.15 27.40 12.93
N LYS A 915 21.28 26.51 11.95
CA LYS A 915 22.16 25.35 11.99
C LYS A 915 23.62 25.79 11.98
N ASN A 916 24.45 25.17 12.86
CA ASN A 916 25.89 25.46 12.97
C ASN A 916 26.23 26.94 13.27
N TRP A 917 25.40 27.64 14.03
CA TRP A 917 25.60 29.03 14.44
C TRP A 917 26.45 29.16 15.72
N ARG A 918 26.98 28.07 16.27
CA ARG A 918 27.72 28.01 17.52
C ARG A 918 26.99 28.65 18.70
N LEU A 919 25.64 28.57 18.68
CA LEU A 919 24.82 29.12 19.76
C LEU A 919 25.17 28.44 21.08
N THR A 920 25.22 29.25 22.13
CA THR A 920 25.48 28.84 23.52
C THR A 920 24.20 28.86 24.34
N ASP A 921 24.27 28.45 25.61
CA ASP A 921 23.12 28.45 26.51
C ASP A 921 22.52 29.85 26.68
N GLU A 922 23.34 30.90 26.65
CA GLU A 922 22.88 32.29 26.74
C GLU A 922 22.08 32.68 25.50
N ASP A 923 22.58 32.29 24.30
CA ASP A 923 21.88 32.55 23.03
C ASP A 923 20.53 31.82 22.98
N ILE A 924 20.48 30.58 23.48
CA ILE A 924 19.25 29.80 23.58
C ILE A 924 18.25 30.42 24.55
N ARG A 925 18.70 31.04 25.66
CA ARG A 925 17.80 31.81 26.54
C ARG A 925 17.24 33.06 25.88
N ILE A 926 18.05 33.77 25.08
CA ILE A 926 17.59 34.94 24.30
C ILE A 926 16.54 34.50 23.28
N LEU A 927 16.79 33.40 22.56
CA LEU A 927 15.87 32.79 21.59
C LEU A 927 14.55 32.37 22.28
N GLY A 928 14.66 31.79 23.47
CA GLY A 928 13.54 31.40 24.29
C GLY A 928 12.68 32.57 24.70
N ALA A 929 13.31 33.61 25.22
CA ALA A 929 12.61 34.85 25.61
C ALA A 929 11.87 35.52 24.42
N PHE A 930 12.41 35.44 23.23
CA PHE A 930 11.75 35.90 22.02
C PHE A 930 10.44 35.12 21.76
N PHE A 931 10.44 33.79 21.79
CA PHE A 931 9.26 32.96 21.62
C PHE A 931 8.22 33.12 22.73
N GLU A 932 8.64 33.49 23.96
CA GLU A 932 7.74 33.81 25.08
C GLU A 932 7.02 35.13 24.85
N LYS A 933 7.75 36.18 24.44
CA LYS A 933 7.19 37.52 24.19
C LYS A 933 6.23 37.57 23.02
N LYS A 934 6.51 36.79 21.96
CA LYS A 934 5.72 36.74 20.74
C LYS A 934 5.45 35.28 20.36
N PRO A 935 4.35 34.66 20.81
CA PRO A 935 3.95 33.36 20.31
C PRO A 935 3.59 33.49 18.82
N LEU A 936 4.49 33.05 17.95
CA LEU A 936 4.26 32.96 16.52
C LEU A 936 3.22 31.87 16.29
N LYS A 937 1.95 32.23 16.14
CA LYS A 937 0.80 31.30 16.09
C LYS A 937 0.86 30.28 14.94
N ILE A 938 1.66 30.56 13.91
CA ILE A 938 1.79 29.71 12.71
C ILE A 938 3.16 29.07 12.57
N PHE A 939 4.05 29.21 13.57
CA PHE A 939 5.42 28.71 13.53
C PHE A 939 5.44 27.19 13.61
N GLN A 940 6.10 26.55 12.63
CA GLN A 940 6.04 25.08 12.44
C GLN A 940 7.39 24.39 12.41
N GLN A 941 8.48 25.08 12.05
CA GLN A 941 9.76 24.42 11.83
C GLN A 941 10.91 25.19 12.46
N LEU A 942 11.71 24.51 13.29
CA LEU A 942 12.90 25.05 13.92
C LEU A 942 14.09 24.10 13.72
N ASP A 943 15.17 24.63 13.14
CA ASP A 943 16.41 23.90 12.96
C ASP A 943 17.52 24.59 13.76
N LEU A 944 17.99 23.96 14.82
CA LEU A 944 19.09 24.39 15.67
C LEU A 944 20.24 23.35 15.69
N ALA A 945 20.33 22.51 14.66
CA ALA A 945 21.33 21.45 14.58
C ALA A 945 22.77 22.00 14.63
N GLY A 946 23.70 21.25 15.21
CA GLY A 946 25.13 21.55 15.23
C GLY A 946 25.53 22.73 16.11
N ASN A 947 24.71 23.15 17.07
CA ASN A 947 25.01 24.24 18.02
C ASN A 947 25.71 23.75 19.30
N CYS A 948 26.35 24.67 20.08
CA CYS A 948 27.16 24.36 21.24
C CYS A 948 26.36 24.54 22.55
N VAL A 949 25.20 23.92 22.65
CA VAL A 949 24.27 24.04 23.77
C VAL A 949 24.48 22.89 24.76
N SER A 950 24.57 23.21 26.07
CA SER A 950 24.71 22.20 27.10
C SER A 950 23.38 21.55 27.50
N CYS A 951 23.43 20.52 28.39
CA CYS A 951 22.20 19.92 28.93
C CYS A 951 21.32 20.95 29.64
N ASP A 952 21.93 21.88 30.42
CA ASP A 952 21.20 22.94 31.14
C ASP A 952 20.55 23.94 30.18
N GLY A 953 21.23 24.26 29.06
CA GLY A 953 20.68 25.13 28.02
C GLY A 953 19.45 24.50 27.36
N TRP A 954 19.54 23.23 26.93
CA TRP A 954 18.41 22.51 26.38
C TRP A 954 17.27 22.30 27.36
N LEU A 955 17.58 21.99 28.63
CA LEU A 955 16.57 21.82 29.68
C LEU A 955 15.75 23.10 29.88
N THR A 956 16.44 24.26 29.90
CA THR A 956 15.81 25.59 29.99
C THR A 956 14.91 25.86 28.79
N PHE A 957 15.41 25.58 27.58
CA PHE A 957 14.66 25.79 26.32
C PHE A 957 13.42 24.91 26.21
N MET A 958 13.50 23.65 26.69
CA MET A 958 12.35 22.74 26.71
C MET A 958 11.14 23.29 27.49
N GLY A 959 11.35 24.18 28.49
CA GLY A 959 10.26 24.84 29.19
C GLY A 959 9.41 25.75 28.29
N ILE A 960 10.00 26.29 27.23
CA ILE A 960 9.40 27.27 26.34
C ILE A 960 8.64 26.58 25.20
N PHE A 961 9.05 25.35 24.82
CA PHE A 961 8.43 24.57 23.75
C PHE A 961 6.95 24.32 23.93
N GLU A 962 6.46 24.24 25.17
CA GLU A 962 5.04 24.08 25.45
C GLU A 962 4.17 25.20 24.83
N ASN A 963 4.79 26.34 24.49
CA ASN A 963 4.13 27.47 23.83
C ASN A 963 4.07 27.34 22.29
N LEU A 964 4.89 26.47 21.69
CA LEU A 964 4.98 26.26 20.23
C LEU A 964 4.07 25.13 19.75
N LYS A 965 2.78 25.20 20.04
CA LYS A 965 1.78 24.13 19.79
C LYS A 965 1.61 23.73 18.32
N GLN A 966 2.01 24.59 17.38
CA GLN A 966 1.92 24.34 15.93
C GLN A 966 3.23 23.75 15.36
N LEU A 967 4.21 23.43 16.20
CA LEU A 967 5.48 22.88 15.74
C LEU A 967 5.26 21.50 15.11
N VAL A 968 5.78 21.33 13.89
CA VAL A 968 5.68 20.12 13.07
C VAL A 968 7.03 19.44 12.94
N PHE A 969 8.10 20.22 12.85
CA PHE A 969 9.45 19.74 12.66
C PHE A 969 10.43 20.45 13.60
N PHE A 970 11.32 19.67 14.17
CA PHE A 970 12.35 20.19 15.03
C PHE A 970 13.66 19.40 14.89
N ASP A 971 14.79 20.09 14.70
CA ASP A 971 16.11 19.49 14.58
C ASP A 971 17.07 20.04 15.65
N PHE A 972 17.50 19.16 16.56
CA PHE A 972 18.50 19.41 17.59
C PHE A 972 19.75 18.55 17.40
N SER A 973 19.92 17.96 16.25
CA SER A 973 21.07 17.12 15.95
C SER A 973 22.38 17.80 16.31
N THR A 974 23.33 17.06 16.91
CA THR A 974 24.65 17.59 17.31
C THR A 974 25.68 16.46 17.33
N ASN A 975 26.96 16.76 17.37
CA ASN A 975 28.01 15.75 17.30
C ASN A 975 28.40 15.29 18.71
N GLY A 976 28.09 14.03 19.04
CA GLY A 976 28.58 13.38 20.26
C GLY A 976 28.03 13.95 21.59
N PHE A 977 26.78 14.38 21.59
CA PHE A 977 26.11 14.93 22.75
C PHE A 977 25.58 13.83 23.68
N LEU A 978 25.93 13.86 24.94
CA LEU A 978 25.47 12.93 25.97
C LEU A 978 24.39 13.63 26.83
N PRO A 979 23.09 13.29 26.64
CA PRO A 979 22.02 13.87 27.44
C PRO A 979 22.03 13.31 28.86
N ASP A 980 21.64 14.12 29.84
CA ASP A 980 21.38 13.65 31.18
C ASP A 980 19.93 13.14 31.35
N ALA A 981 19.66 12.31 32.34
CA ALA A 981 18.34 11.75 32.60
C ALA A 981 17.24 12.80 32.88
N ALA A 982 17.60 14.03 33.32
CA ALA A 982 16.65 15.11 33.54
C ALA A 982 16.19 15.69 32.21
N LEU A 983 17.10 15.90 31.25
CA LEU A 983 16.82 16.38 29.91
C LEU A 983 15.99 15.37 29.13
N VAL A 984 16.32 14.07 29.19
CA VAL A 984 15.56 12.99 28.48
C VAL A 984 14.11 12.97 28.96
N ARG A 985 13.88 13.00 30.27
CA ARG A 985 12.52 13.03 30.85
C ARG A 985 11.76 14.30 30.48
N LYS A 986 12.41 15.47 30.53
CA LYS A 986 11.77 16.73 30.13
C LYS A 986 11.47 16.76 28.66
N LEU A 987 12.37 16.29 27.80
CA LEU A 987 12.20 16.16 26.37
C LEU A 987 10.98 15.29 26.05
N SER A 988 10.91 14.07 26.59
CA SER A 988 9.76 13.18 26.43
C SER A 988 8.44 13.83 26.84
N HIS A 989 8.42 14.49 28.01
CA HIS A 989 7.24 15.19 28.52
C HIS A 989 6.77 16.33 27.59
N VAL A 990 7.69 17.11 27.07
CA VAL A 990 7.38 18.23 26.17
C VAL A 990 6.92 17.72 24.80
N LEU A 991 7.65 16.75 24.21
CA LEU A 991 7.30 16.20 22.90
C LEU A 991 5.92 15.53 22.90
N SER A 992 5.54 14.86 23.99
CA SER A 992 4.20 14.24 24.11
C SER A 992 3.04 15.26 24.15
N LYS A 993 3.32 16.54 24.46
CA LYS A 993 2.32 17.63 24.48
C LYS A 993 2.16 18.32 23.12
N LEU A 994 3.11 18.14 22.20
CA LEU A 994 3.09 18.77 20.89
C LEU A 994 2.31 17.91 19.89
N THR A 995 0.99 18.05 19.92
CA THR A 995 0.08 17.22 19.08
C THR A 995 0.23 17.41 17.58
N SER A 996 0.86 18.49 17.13
CA SER A 996 1.13 18.77 15.70
C SER A 996 2.48 18.23 15.22
N LEU A 997 3.31 17.73 16.12
CA LEU A 997 4.68 17.31 15.83
C LEU A 997 4.70 16.04 14.96
N GLN A 998 5.45 16.07 13.86
CA GLN A 998 5.59 14.96 12.92
C GLN A 998 7.00 14.35 12.92
N GLU A 999 8.04 15.16 13.06
CA GLU A 999 9.42 14.69 13.03
C GLU A 999 10.29 15.47 14.01
N VAL A 1000 11.11 14.72 14.74
CA VAL A 1000 12.18 15.25 15.62
C VAL A 1000 13.50 14.61 15.20
N ARG A 1001 14.53 15.43 15.01
CA ARG A 1001 15.88 14.97 14.72
C ARG A 1001 16.82 15.24 15.90
N LEU A 1002 17.45 14.18 16.37
CA LEU A 1002 18.42 14.16 17.46
C LEU A 1002 19.66 13.35 17.05
N ILE A 1003 20.08 13.47 15.78
CA ILE A 1003 21.24 12.75 15.26
C ILE A 1003 22.48 13.14 16.02
N GLY A 1004 23.30 12.15 16.43
CA GLY A 1004 24.51 12.35 17.19
C GLY A 1004 24.32 12.53 18.71
N TRP A 1005 23.06 12.45 19.21
CA TRP A 1005 22.78 12.29 20.61
C TRP A 1005 23.07 10.84 21.01
N GLN A 1006 23.84 10.65 22.08
CA GLN A 1006 24.22 9.33 22.59
C GLN A 1006 23.16 8.86 23.59
N PHE A 1007 22.04 8.37 23.10
CA PHE A 1007 20.99 7.75 23.89
C PHE A 1007 21.33 6.28 24.17
N ASP A 1008 21.01 5.82 25.37
CA ASP A 1008 20.92 4.39 25.63
C ASP A 1008 19.53 3.83 25.30
N ASP A 1009 19.36 2.50 25.38
CA ASP A 1009 18.09 1.84 25.05
C ASP A 1009 16.96 2.24 26.03
N ASP A 1010 17.29 2.58 27.26
CA ASP A 1010 16.33 3.03 28.28
C ASP A 1010 15.85 4.46 27.96
N ASP A 1011 16.76 5.35 27.53
CA ASP A 1011 16.43 6.71 27.10
C ASP A 1011 15.47 6.71 25.90
N LEU A 1012 15.76 5.91 24.86
CA LEU A 1012 14.90 5.79 23.69
C LEU A 1012 13.53 5.21 24.04
N SER A 1013 13.45 4.34 25.05
CA SER A 1013 12.18 3.77 25.52
C SER A 1013 11.27 4.80 26.20
N ILE A 1014 11.85 5.85 26.77
CA ILE A 1014 11.14 6.93 27.47
C ILE A 1014 10.57 7.94 26.47
N ILE A 1015 11.27 8.21 25.34
CA ILE A 1015 10.83 9.18 24.32
C ILE A 1015 9.77 8.52 23.42
N LYS A 1016 8.49 8.68 23.78
CA LYS A 1016 7.35 8.11 23.05
C LYS A 1016 6.39 9.20 22.60
N GLY A 1017 5.85 9.07 21.39
CA GLY A 1017 4.83 9.98 20.82
C GLY A 1017 4.45 9.56 19.39
N ASP A 1018 3.42 10.21 18.82
CA ASP A 1018 2.94 9.98 17.45
C ASP A 1018 3.78 10.76 16.41
N PHE A 1019 5.10 10.80 16.57
CA PHE A 1019 6.03 11.47 15.68
C PHE A 1019 7.19 10.55 15.30
N LYS A 1020 7.84 10.85 14.16
CA LYS A 1020 9.05 10.17 13.72
C LYS A 1020 10.25 10.70 14.49
N LEU A 1021 10.91 9.86 15.29
CA LEU A 1021 12.19 10.16 15.93
C LEU A 1021 13.34 9.69 15.06
N VAL A 1022 14.27 10.58 14.74
CA VAL A 1022 15.52 10.28 14.01
C VAL A 1022 16.68 10.57 14.96
N ALA A 1023 17.25 9.53 15.58
CA ALA A 1023 18.27 9.63 16.62
C ALA A 1023 19.59 8.93 16.29
N ALA A 1024 19.78 8.28 15.16
CA ALA A 1024 21.00 7.57 14.78
C ALA A 1024 21.45 7.92 13.36
#